data_8a849f66c24a3ee9d304107087632b35
#
_entry.id   8a849f66c24a3ee9d304107087632b35
#
_cell.length_a   1.000
_cell.length_b   1.000
_cell.length_c   1.000
_cell.angle_alpha   90.00
_cell.angle_beta   90.00
_cell.angle_gamma   90.00
#
_symmetry.space_group_name_H-M   'P 1'
#
loop_
_entity.id
_entity.type
_entity.pdbx_description
1 polymer ?
#
loop_
_entity_poly.entity_id
_entity_poly.type
_entity_poly.pdbx_seq_one_letter_code
_entity_poly.pdbx_strand_id
1 'polypeptide(L)'
;IIEADNLRIQESALTGEADSVEKITDALVDEATPLAEQRNLAFASTSVTSGSGKGIVIATGATTEIGKISTEVNQTEERKTPLMKEIDGLGKGITYVIIGVAVLLFIVSLFQQTYAISVLSLAVVTMIVGSIPEGLPATTSVVLAMGVSDMAKNKHTIIKTLPAVETLGSVDVIATDKTGTLTKNEMTVKDIVLAEQEYEVTGDGYAPVGEIRPKQEDVHAQDTLQLFLEAGYEANDTVLVPEGNHWTINGEPTDGSFLTLYHKQFAYPQAPAYQELDMLPFDSDNRYMAKLVANPAGERLLFVKGSPDKLFEMVQKQAAPFDEAYWTGHVRRLSAEGKRVVAVGYQKVSIDHIDETIFEQGLQLLGIAGIIDPPREEVIASLKEMNQAGVQVKMITGDHPLTAKAIGEKLGLADEIHVVTGAELDQMSEAEFQNAALTNQVFARTTPKNKLDIIKALQAKGKVTAMTGDGVNDAPALKRADIGVAMGISGTDVAKDSADMILTDDNFGTMSLAIREGRRIYDNIKKSILFLLPTSFAEGLIIAFTIMMQKELPLQATQLLWINMVSAITIQFAFIFEPAESGIMSRKPRKTGNKLLNRHDIWQMAYVSILMAVISLIAHDWLLLQGVSEAVASTMMVNIVVLSKIFYLFNIRTSAPAFSKASFTNPKAFVIIGVMLVLQLLLTYVPFMQSAFHTEDMSLIGWVISAASGMVVLLVTEFDKWLRSRKNI
;
A
#
# COMPACT_ATOMS: atom_id res chain seq x y z
N ILE A 1 -1.75 -30.50 23.90
CA ILE A 1 -1.22 -29.90 25.15
C ILE A 1 -1.00 -31.01 26.17
N ILE A 2 0.17 -31.03 26.83
CA ILE A 2 0.55 -32.03 27.83
C ILE A 2 0.71 -31.43 29.24
N GLU A 3 0.96 -30.14 29.33
CA GLU A 3 0.94 -29.35 30.57
C GLU A 3 0.24 -28.03 30.30
N ALA A 4 -0.61 -27.57 31.21
CA ALA A 4 -1.28 -26.28 31.14
C ALA A 4 -1.42 -25.70 32.55
N ASP A 5 -0.93 -24.47 32.74
CA ASP A 5 -1.05 -23.74 34.00
C ASP A 5 -1.73 -22.37 33.66
N ASN A 6 -3.02 -22.29 33.98
CA ASN A 6 -3.88 -21.13 33.63
C ASN A 6 -3.76 -20.66 32.18
N LEU A 7 -3.47 -21.60 31.27
CA LEU A 7 -3.20 -21.32 29.88
C LEU A 7 -4.47 -20.88 29.16
N ARG A 8 -4.45 -19.66 28.62
CA ARG A 8 -5.52 -19.11 27.76
C ARG A 8 -4.92 -18.68 26.42
N ILE A 9 -5.63 -19.02 25.34
CA ILE A 9 -5.17 -18.75 23.99
C ILE A 9 -6.27 -17.97 23.24
N GLN A 10 -5.87 -16.92 22.57
CA GLN A 10 -6.74 -16.13 21.66
C GLN A 10 -6.78 -16.85 20.31
N GLU A 11 -7.95 -17.38 19.96
CA GLU A 11 -8.16 -18.19 18.75
C GLU A 11 -9.10 -17.56 17.75
N SER A 12 -9.43 -16.28 17.93
CA SER A 12 -10.39 -15.55 17.11
C SER A 12 -10.10 -15.58 15.61
N ALA A 13 -8.84 -15.68 15.22
CA ALA A 13 -8.43 -15.78 13.81
C ALA A 13 -8.90 -17.08 13.14
N LEU A 14 -9.09 -18.16 13.90
CA LEU A 14 -9.52 -19.46 13.40
C LEU A 14 -10.96 -19.77 13.73
N THR A 15 -11.43 -19.37 14.91
CA THR A 15 -12.77 -19.73 15.44
C THR A 15 -13.80 -18.63 15.25
N GLY A 16 -13.36 -17.38 15.08
CA GLY A 16 -14.21 -16.20 15.07
C GLY A 16 -14.69 -15.73 16.45
N GLU A 17 -14.34 -16.46 17.53
CA GLU A 17 -14.70 -16.14 18.92
C GLU A 17 -13.75 -15.10 19.48
N ALA A 18 -14.28 -14.00 20.03
CA ALA A 18 -13.48 -12.89 20.53
C ALA A 18 -12.81 -13.18 21.88
N ASP A 19 -13.35 -14.11 22.68
CA ASP A 19 -12.83 -14.45 23.99
C ASP A 19 -11.69 -15.45 23.89
N SER A 20 -10.69 -15.28 24.79
CA SER A 20 -9.60 -16.25 24.90
C SER A 20 -10.11 -17.56 25.51
N VAL A 21 -9.71 -18.68 24.90
CA VAL A 21 -10.13 -20.03 25.28
C VAL A 21 -9.17 -20.59 26.32
N GLU A 22 -9.72 -21.05 27.45
CA GLU A 22 -8.94 -21.79 28.46
C GLU A 22 -8.54 -23.17 27.93
N LYS A 23 -7.27 -23.51 28.03
CA LYS A 23 -6.71 -24.78 27.56
C LYS A 23 -6.45 -25.73 28.73
N ILE A 24 -6.84 -26.97 28.54
CA ILE A 24 -6.71 -28.05 29.56
C ILE A 24 -6.13 -29.31 28.94
N THR A 25 -5.53 -30.19 29.77
CA THR A 25 -4.89 -31.42 29.33
C THR A 25 -5.89 -32.56 29.13
N ASP A 26 -7.00 -32.58 29.87
CA ASP A 26 -7.90 -33.71 30.00
C ASP A 26 -9.19 -33.62 29.16
N ALA A 27 -9.21 -32.74 28.16
CA ALA A 27 -10.37 -32.63 27.28
C ALA A 27 -10.48 -33.89 26.38
N LEU A 28 -11.66 -34.50 26.38
CA LEU A 28 -12.02 -35.52 25.41
C LEU A 28 -12.46 -34.84 24.10
N VAL A 29 -11.64 -34.99 23.07
CA VAL A 29 -11.88 -34.41 21.74
C VAL A 29 -11.93 -35.54 20.73
N ASP A 30 -12.96 -35.56 19.88
CA ASP A 30 -13.09 -36.45 18.72
C ASP A 30 -13.01 -35.64 17.41
N GLU A 31 -12.98 -36.33 16.27
CA GLU A 31 -12.90 -35.69 14.95
C GLU A 31 -14.12 -34.80 14.61
N ALA A 32 -15.24 -34.96 15.32
CA ALA A 32 -16.45 -34.21 15.12
C ALA A 32 -16.54 -32.95 16.01
N THR A 33 -15.60 -32.79 16.99
CA THR A 33 -15.60 -31.67 17.91
C THR A 33 -15.25 -30.37 17.18
N PRO A 34 -16.10 -29.33 17.24
CA PRO A 34 -15.81 -28.02 16.63
C PRO A 34 -14.47 -27.45 17.11
N LEU A 35 -13.77 -26.74 16.23
CA LEU A 35 -12.43 -26.20 16.50
C LEU A 35 -12.39 -25.36 17.79
N ALA A 36 -13.39 -24.53 18.03
CA ALA A 36 -13.53 -23.69 19.22
C ALA A 36 -13.69 -24.48 20.53
N GLU A 37 -14.08 -25.74 20.47
CA GLU A 37 -14.28 -26.61 21.63
C GLU A 37 -13.09 -27.55 21.90
N GLN A 38 -12.09 -27.54 21.02
CA GLN A 38 -10.88 -28.38 21.16
C GLN A 38 -9.88 -27.77 22.17
N ARG A 39 -10.22 -27.92 23.46
CA ARG A 39 -9.46 -27.28 24.54
C ARG A 39 -8.09 -27.91 24.84
N ASN A 40 -7.81 -29.12 24.35
CA ASN A 40 -6.51 -29.79 24.50
C ASN A 40 -5.54 -29.54 23.34
N LEU A 41 -5.93 -28.75 22.35
CA LEU A 41 -5.10 -28.35 21.21
C LEU A 41 -4.79 -26.86 21.26
N ALA A 42 -3.57 -26.51 20.86
CA ALA A 42 -3.17 -25.15 20.54
C ALA A 42 -2.88 -25.07 19.05
N PHE A 43 -3.34 -24.03 18.39
CA PHE A 43 -3.27 -23.90 16.95
C PHE A 43 -2.18 -22.91 16.53
N ALA A 44 -1.48 -23.24 15.45
CA ALA A 44 -0.52 -22.33 14.84
C ALA A 44 -1.17 -20.97 14.50
N SER A 45 -0.42 -19.89 14.67
CA SER A 45 -0.88 -18.51 14.43
C SER A 45 -1.94 -18.00 15.40
N THR A 46 -2.06 -18.61 16.57
CA THR A 46 -2.82 -18.08 17.71
C THR A 46 -1.88 -17.60 18.81
N SER A 47 -2.36 -16.72 19.70
CA SER A 47 -1.53 -16.09 20.72
C SER A 47 -1.93 -16.50 22.13
N VAL A 48 -0.94 -16.83 22.97
CA VAL A 48 -1.15 -17.05 24.40
C VAL A 48 -1.41 -15.71 25.07
N THR A 49 -2.56 -15.58 25.73
CA THR A 49 -2.97 -14.35 26.44
C THR A 49 -2.65 -14.38 27.92
N SER A 50 -2.61 -15.56 28.53
CA SER A 50 -2.20 -15.75 29.93
C SER A 50 -1.76 -17.18 30.18
N GLY A 51 -1.01 -17.38 31.26
CA GLY A 51 -0.53 -18.68 31.72
C GLY A 51 0.60 -19.24 30.88
N SER A 52 0.92 -20.50 31.13
CA SER A 52 1.99 -21.25 30.45
C SER A 52 1.54 -22.67 30.12
N GLY A 53 2.20 -23.31 29.16
CA GLY A 53 1.91 -24.70 28.80
C GLY A 53 3.00 -25.35 27.98
N LYS A 54 2.94 -26.69 27.93
CA LYS A 54 3.76 -27.48 27.01
C LYS A 54 2.88 -28.33 26.12
N GLY A 55 3.30 -28.53 24.88
CA GLY A 55 2.60 -29.34 23.92
C GLY A 55 3.52 -30.16 23.04
N ILE A 56 2.96 -31.18 22.40
CA ILE A 56 3.62 -31.96 21.35
C ILE A 56 3.09 -31.49 20.03
N VAL A 57 3.97 -31.15 19.08
CA VAL A 57 3.63 -30.77 17.73
C VAL A 57 3.06 -31.99 17.00
N ILE A 58 1.80 -31.89 16.56
CA ILE A 58 1.08 -32.99 15.88
C ILE A 58 0.82 -32.72 14.40
N ALA A 59 0.94 -31.48 13.96
CA ALA A 59 0.77 -31.08 12.57
C ALA A 59 1.71 -29.93 12.22
N THR A 60 2.20 -29.87 10.97
CA THR A 60 3.07 -28.82 10.45
C THR A 60 2.67 -28.42 9.04
N GLY A 61 3.01 -27.19 8.64
CA GLY A 61 2.78 -26.69 7.27
C GLY A 61 1.33 -26.81 6.84
N ALA A 62 1.08 -27.40 5.67
CA ALA A 62 -0.25 -27.56 5.08
C ALA A 62 -1.22 -28.43 5.89
N THR A 63 -0.73 -29.20 6.84
CA THR A 63 -1.57 -30.06 7.70
C THR A 63 -2.08 -29.36 8.94
N THR A 64 -1.59 -28.18 9.28
CA THR A 64 -2.14 -27.33 10.34
C THR A 64 -3.50 -26.75 9.93
N GLU A 65 -4.31 -26.31 10.89
CA GLU A 65 -5.61 -25.69 10.57
C GLU A 65 -5.45 -24.45 9.70
N ILE A 66 -4.51 -23.58 10.01
CA ILE A 66 -4.19 -22.43 9.16
C ILE A 66 -3.65 -22.85 7.78
N GLY A 67 -2.88 -23.91 7.72
CA GLY A 67 -2.34 -24.48 6.48
C GLY A 67 -3.42 -25.06 5.57
N LYS A 68 -4.47 -25.69 6.12
CA LYS A 68 -5.63 -26.15 5.38
C LYS A 68 -6.37 -24.98 4.73
N ILE A 69 -6.62 -23.91 5.51
CA ILE A 69 -7.24 -22.67 5.01
C ILE A 69 -6.38 -22.05 3.90
N SER A 70 -5.08 -21.95 4.10
CA SER A 70 -4.14 -21.41 3.09
C SER A 70 -4.14 -22.24 1.81
N THR A 71 -4.24 -23.59 1.92
CA THR A 71 -4.27 -24.49 0.77
C THR A 71 -5.57 -24.34 -0.03
N GLU A 72 -6.72 -24.22 0.63
CA GLU A 72 -8.01 -23.95 -0.01
C GLU A 72 -8.04 -22.60 -0.72
N VAL A 73 -7.44 -21.58 -0.11
CA VAL A 73 -7.31 -20.23 -0.72
C VAL A 73 -6.40 -20.25 -1.95
N ASN A 74 -5.31 -21.04 -1.92
CA ASN A 74 -4.33 -21.12 -3.02
C ASN A 74 -4.78 -22.02 -4.20
N GLN A 75 -5.76 -22.90 -4.01
CA GLN A 75 -6.36 -23.71 -5.10
C GLN A 75 -7.37 -22.92 -5.94
N THR A 76 -7.65 -21.66 -5.59
CA THR A 76 -8.51 -20.81 -6.42
C THR A 76 -7.69 -20.37 -7.65
N GLU A 77 -8.21 -20.68 -8.85
CA GLU A 77 -7.65 -20.25 -10.15
C GLU A 77 -7.16 -18.80 -10.12
N GLU A 78 -6.05 -18.52 -10.82
CA GLU A 78 -5.57 -17.16 -11.05
C GLU A 78 -6.71 -16.24 -11.49
N ARG A 79 -7.24 -15.46 -10.59
CA ARG A 79 -8.35 -14.54 -10.89
C ARG A 79 -7.81 -13.41 -11.75
N LYS A 80 -8.23 -13.39 -13.03
CA LYS A 80 -7.97 -12.24 -13.90
C LYS A 80 -8.44 -10.96 -13.23
N THR A 81 -7.62 -9.93 -13.29
CA THR A 81 -7.99 -8.60 -12.77
C THR A 81 -9.23 -8.05 -13.50
N PRO A 82 -10.00 -7.15 -12.90
CA PRO A 82 -11.07 -6.43 -13.59
C PRO A 82 -10.57 -5.78 -14.89
N LEU A 83 -9.39 -5.16 -14.86
CA LEU A 83 -8.75 -4.56 -16.03
C LEU A 83 -8.44 -5.62 -17.11
N MET A 84 -7.90 -6.77 -16.73
CA MET A 84 -7.63 -7.85 -17.69
C MET A 84 -8.92 -8.40 -18.32
N LYS A 85 -10.02 -8.49 -17.54
CA LYS A 85 -11.35 -8.88 -18.07
C LYS A 85 -11.89 -7.84 -19.04
N GLU A 86 -11.72 -6.55 -18.73
CA GLU A 86 -12.15 -5.45 -19.59
C GLU A 86 -11.33 -5.43 -20.91
N ILE A 87 -10.02 -5.67 -20.82
CA ILE A 87 -9.14 -5.78 -21.99
C ILE A 87 -9.51 -7.01 -22.85
N ASP A 88 -9.75 -8.15 -22.23
CA ASP A 88 -10.21 -9.35 -22.95
C ASP A 88 -11.56 -9.11 -23.65
N GLY A 89 -12.49 -8.44 -22.95
CA GLY A 89 -13.78 -8.03 -23.52
C GLY A 89 -13.65 -7.08 -24.69
N LEU A 90 -12.78 -6.08 -24.55
CA LEU A 90 -12.45 -5.12 -25.60
C LEU A 90 -11.83 -5.85 -26.81
N GLY A 91 -10.86 -6.73 -26.58
CA GLY A 91 -10.20 -7.51 -27.62
C GLY A 91 -11.18 -8.37 -28.41
N LYS A 92 -12.09 -9.10 -27.72
CA LYS A 92 -13.16 -9.89 -28.36
C LYS A 92 -14.11 -9.01 -29.17
N GLY A 93 -14.55 -7.89 -28.60
CA GLY A 93 -15.43 -6.94 -29.30
C GLY A 93 -14.82 -6.41 -30.58
N ILE A 94 -13.55 -6.01 -30.53
CA ILE A 94 -12.77 -5.53 -31.68
C ILE A 94 -12.65 -6.64 -32.74
N THR A 95 -12.32 -7.86 -32.33
CA THR A 95 -12.19 -9.01 -33.23
C THR A 95 -13.48 -9.29 -33.98
N TYR A 96 -14.65 -9.26 -33.32
CA TYR A 96 -15.94 -9.44 -33.99
C TYR A 96 -16.25 -8.33 -34.98
N VAL A 97 -15.92 -7.09 -34.66
CA VAL A 97 -16.11 -5.94 -35.58
C VAL A 97 -15.21 -6.10 -36.81
N ILE A 98 -13.93 -6.46 -36.61
CA ILE A 98 -12.97 -6.68 -37.72
C ILE A 98 -13.45 -7.81 -38.63
N ILE A 99 -13.88 -8.94 -38.06
CA ILE A 99 -14.41 -10.06 -38.85
C ILE A 99 -15.67 -9.65 -39.61
N GLY A 100 -16.57 -8.90 -38.97
CA GLY A 100 -17.78 -8.38 -39.63
C GLY A 100 -17.47 -7.48 -40.82
N VAL A 101 -16.55 -6.54 -40.65
CA VAL A 101 -16.06 -5.65 -41.72
C VAL A 101 -15.38 -6.46 -42.84
N ALA A 102 -14.55 -7.45 -42.47
CA ALA A 102 -13.86 -8.30 -43.41
C ALA A 102 -14.84 -9.10 -44.30
N VAL A 103 -15.86 -9.71 -43.68
CA VAL A 103 -16.91 -10.45 -44.40
C VAL A 103 -17.68 -9.50 -45.31
N LEU A 104 -18.05 -8.32 -44.85
CA LEU A 104 -18.74 -7.33 -45.66
C LEU A 104 -17.91 -6.91 -46.90
N LEU A 105 -16.64 -6.60 -46.68
CA LEU A 105 -15.71 -6.23 -47.77
C LEU A 105 -15.53 -7.39 -48.74
N PHE A 106 -15.42 -8.63 -48.26
CA PHE A 106 -15.33 -9.79 -49.12
C PHE A 106 -16.57 -9.95 -50.00
N ILE A 107 -17.76 -9.85 -49.43
CA ILE A 107 -19.02 -9.94 -50.18
C ILE A 107 -19.14 -8.82 -51.21
N VAL A 108 -18.90 -7.58 -50.81
CA VAL A 108 -18.99 -6.42 -51.73
C VAL A 108 -17.99 -6.55 -52.88
N SER A 109 -16.75 -6.99 -52.58
CA SER A 109 -15.71 -7.16 -53.59
C SER A 109 -15.96 -8.33 -54.56
N LEU A 110 -16.65 -9.38 -54.11
CA LEU A 110 -17.11 -10.46 -54.97
C LEU A 110 -18.11 -9.93 -56.05
N PHE A 111 -19.01 -9.05 -55.67
CA PHE A 111 -19.94 -8.43 -56.64
C PHE A 111 -19.24 -7.49 -57.61
N GLN A 112 -18.13 -6.87 -57.21
CA GLN A 112 -17.38 -5.95 -58.06
C GLN A 112 -16.49 -6.68 -59.07
N GLN A 113 -16.17 -7.99 -58.84
CA GLN A 113 -15.39 -8.89 -59.71
C GLN A 113 -14.01 -8.34 -60.13
N THR A 114 -13.40 -7.48 -59.34
CA THR A 114 -12.09 -6.86 -59.67
C THR A 114 -10.90 -7.79 -59.32
N TYR A 115 -11.04 -8.55 -58.24
CA TYR A 115 -9.99 -9.45 -57.76
C TYR A 115 -10.32 -10.91 -58.07
N ALA A 116 -9.31 -11.72 -58.35
CA ALA A 116 -9.43 -13.18 -58.28
C ALA A 116 -9.79 -13.58 -56.84
N ILE A 117 -10.62 -14.63 -56.66
CA ILE A 117 -11.09 -15.06 -55.35
C ILE A 117 -9.92 -15.39 -54.40
N SER A 118 -8.82 -15.96 -54.94
CA SER A 118 -7.62 -16.25 -54.16
C SER A 118 -6.93 -15.01 -53.62
N VAL A 119 -6.81 -13.97 -54.45
CA VAL A 119 -6.19 -12.68 -54.08
C VAL A 119 -7.07 -11.96 -53.05
N LEU A 120 -8.40 -11.92 -53.30
CA LEU A 120 -9.35 -11.33 -52.36
C LEU A 120 -9.37 -12.03 -51.00
N SER A 121 -9.34 -13.38 -51.00
CA SER A 121 -9.28 -14.16 -49.78
C SER A 121 -8.00 -13.87 -48.99
N LEU A 122 -6.85 -13.81 -49.66
CA LEU A 122 -5.57 -13.46 -49.04
C LEU A 122 -5.60 -12.03 -48.48
N ALA A 123 -6.15 -11.06 -49.23
CA ALA A 123 -6.26 -9.67 -48.80
C ALA A 123 -7.11 -9.53 -47.53
N VAL A 124 -8.25 -10.21 -47.46
CA VAL A 124 -9.15 -10.17 -46.31
C VAL A 124 -8.52 -10.84 -45.09
N VAL A 125 -7.85 -11.99 -45.25
CA VAL A 125 -7.10 -12.65 -44.16
C VAL A 125 -5.98 -11.73 -43.66
N THR A 126 -5.23 -11.12 -44.58
CA THR A 126 -4.17 -10.17 -44.25
C THR A 126 -4.71 -8.96 -43.47
N MET A 127 -5.87 -8.43 -43.86
CA MET A 127 -6.54 -7.36 -43.14
C MET A 127 -6.91 -7.79 -41.72
N ILE A 128 -7.47 -8.97 -41.55
CA ILE A 128 -7.85 -9.50 -40.22
C ILE A 128 -6.59 -9.60 -39.34
N VAL A 129 -5.55 -10.26 -39.83
CA VAL A 129 -4.30 -10.46 -39.09
C VAL A 129 -3.64 -9.13 -38.72
N GLY A 130 -3.58 -8.17 -39.65
CA GLY A 130 -2.99 -6.85 -39.40
C GLY A 130 -3.79 -5.98 -38.41
N SER A 131 -5.11 -6.21 -38.33
CA SER A 131 -6.00 -5.39 -37.49
C SER A 131 -6.16 -5.91 -36.05
N ILE A 132 -5.92 -7.20 -35.79
CA ILE A 132 -6.09 -7.80 -34.46
C ILE A 132 -4.89 -7.43 -33.60
N PRO A 133 -5.10 -6.78 -32.43
CA PRO A 133 -4.03 -6.38 -31.55
C PRO A 133 -3.55 -7.56 -30.68
N GLU A 134 -2.88 -8.54 -31.26
CA GLU A 134 -2.45 -9.78 -30.60
C GLU A 134 -1.48 -9.52 -29.42
N GLY A 135 -0.71 -8.43 -29.49
CA GLY A 135 0.23 -8.04 -28.44
C GLY A 135 -0.41 -7.47 -27.17
N LEU A 136 -1.69 -7.13 -27.18
CA LEU A 136 -2.32 -6.40 -26.08
C LEU A 136 -2.34 -7.16 -24.74
N PRO A 137 -2.80 -8.43 -24.68
CA PRO A 137 -2.78 -9.19 -23.42
C PRO A 137 -1.36 -9.44 -22.91
N ALA A 138 -0.43 -9.78 -23.81
CA ALA A 138 0.97 -10.03 -23.48
C ALA A 138 1.64 -8.76 -22.91
N THR A 139 1.46 -7.61 -23.54
CA THR A 139 2.02 -6.34 -23.09
C THR A 139 1.46 -5.93 -21.73
N THR A 140 0.15 -6.08 -21.52
CA THR A 140 -0.47 -5.78 -20.23
C THR A 140 0.11 -6.64 -19.11
N SER A 141 0.26 -7.94 -19.36
CA SER A 141 0.87 -8.86 -18.38
C SER A 141 2.33 -8.49 -18.08
N VAL A 142 3.10 -8.11 -19.09
CA VAL A 142 4.50 -7.68 -18.91
C VAL A 142 4.59 -6.36 -18.15
N VAL A 143 3.75 -5.37 -18.46
CA VAL A 143 3.71 -4.08 -17.74
C VAL A 143 3.38 -4.31 -16.26
N LEU A 144 2.38 -5.14 -15.96
CA LEU A 144 2.01 -5.49 -14.59
C LEU A 144 3.14 -6.23 -13.88
N ALA A 145 3.70 -7.28 -14.48
CA ALA A 145 4.75 -8.08 -13.86
C ALA A 145 6.03 -7.26 -13.59
N MET A 146 6.43 -6.40 -14.52
CA MET A 146 7.58 -5.51 -14.32
C MET A 146 7.29 -4.43 -13.29
N GLY A 147 6.06 -3.90 -13.26
CA GLY A 147 5.63 -2.95 -12.22
C GLY A 147 5.72 -3.57 -10.83
N VAL A 148 5.19 -4.77 -10.64
CA VAL A 148 5.27 -5.53 -9.38
C VAL A 148 6.72 -5.81 -8.99
N SER A 149 7.56 -6.23 -9.94
CA SER A 149 8.98 -6.46 -9.68
C SER A 149 9.72 -5.18 -9.24
N ASP A 150 9.42 -4.04 -9.85
CA ASP A 150 9.98 -2.75 -9.45
C ASP A 150 9.50 -2.31 -8.05
N MET A 151 8.22 -2.51 -7.75
CA MET A 151 7.67 -2.24 -6.42
C MET A 151 8.37 -3.08 -5.34
N ALA A 152 8.61 -4.36 -5.60
CA ALA A 152 9.30 -5.24 -4.64
C ALA A 152 10.77 -4.87 -4.45
N LYS A 153 11.50 -4.57 -5.54
CA LYS A 153 12.94 -4.31 -5.48
C LYS A 153 13.31 -2.90 -5.01
N ASN A 154 12.52 -1.90 -5.40
CA ASN A 154 12.91 -0.50 -5.27
C ASN A 154 11.94 0.33 -4.42
N LYS A 155 10.78 -0.22 -4.04
CA LYS A 155 9.70 0.51 -3.37
C LYS A 155 9.21 -0.16 -2.08
N HIS A 156 9.95 -1.09 -1.55
CA HIS A 156 9.64 -1.79 -0.30
C HIS A 156 8.22 -2.36 -0.23
N THR A 157 7.67 -2.77 -1.39
CA THR A 157 6.29 -3.23 -1.49
C THR A 157 6.21 -4.57 -2.23
N ILE A 158 5.83 -5.63 -1.54
CA ILE A 158 5.55 -6.94 -2.15
C ILE A 158 4.07 -7.04 -2.46
N ILE A 159 3.74 -7.26 -3.71
CA ILE A 159 2.37 -7.51 -4.17
C ILE A 159 2.19 -9.03 -4.31
N LYS A 160 1.22 -9.58 -3.58
CA LYS A 160 0.91 -11.02 -3.62
C LYS A 160 -0.09 -11.36 -4.73
N THR A 161 -0.95 -10.42 -5.07
CA THR A 161 -2.00 -10.62 -6.09
C THR A 161 -1.96 -9.50 -7.13
N LEU A 162 -1.96 -9.84 -8.42
CA LEU A 162 -1.95 -8.84 -9.50
C LEU A 162 -3.14 -7.86 -9.46
N PRO A 163 -4.37 -8.27 -9.08
CA PRO A 163 -5.49 -7.35 -8.91
C PRO A 163 -5.22 -6.20 -7.95
N ALA A 164 -4.39 -6.40 -6.92
CA ALA A 164 -4.07 -5.36 -5.95
C ALA A 164 -3.39 -4.14 -6.59
N VAL A 165 -2.52 -4.34 -7.60
CA VAL A 165 -1.87 -3.23 -8.32
C VAL A 165 -2.89 -2.32 -9.00
N GLU A 166 -3.88 -2.91 -9.63
CA GLU A 166 -4.95 -2.16 -10.29
C GLU A 166 -5.80 -1.39 -9.28
N THR A 167 -6.15 -2.06 -8.18
CA THR A 167 -7.01 -1.52 -7.12
C THR A 167 -6.32 -0.37 -6.38
N LEU A 168 -4.98 -0.40 -6.20
CA LEU A 168 -4.20 0.69 -5.61
C LEU A 168 -4.48 2.05 -6.24
N GLY A 169 -4.62 2.10 -7.56
CA GLY A 169 -4.96 3.35 -8.29
C GLY A 169 -6.38 3.87 -8.06
N SER A 170 -7.24 3.06 -7.47
CA SER A 170 -8.67 3.34 -7.24
C SER A 170 -9.02 3.49 -5.77
N VAL A 171 -8.09 3.34 -4.84
CA VAL A 171 -8.33 3.45 -3.40
C VAL A 171 -8.87 4.82 -3.05
N ASP A 172 -10.03 4.84 -2.40
CA ASP A 172 -10.69 6.04 -1.85
C ASP A 172 -10.37 6.26 -0.39
N VAL A 173 -10.28 5.15 0.39
CA VAL A 173 -10.13 5.17 1.84
C VAL A 173 -9.10 4.13 2.26
N ILE A 174 -8.22 4.53 3.16
CA ILE A 174 -7.33 3.63 3.88
C ILE A 174 -7.74 3.60 5.34
N ALA A 175 -8.18 2.45 5.81
CA ALA A 175 -8.37 2.20 7.23
C ALA A 175 -7.07 1.61 7.79
N THR A 176 -6.54 2.20 8.84
CA THR A 176 -5.23 1.83 9.39
C THR A 176 -5.27 1.68 10.89
N ASP A 177 -4.59 0.68 11.42
CA ASP A 177 -4.31 0.63 12.85
C ASP A 177 -3.36 1.78 13.23
N LYS A 178 -3.47 2.26 14.46
CA LYS A 178 -2.61 3.33 14.99
C LYS A 178 -1.22 2.80 15.32
N THR A 179 -1.18 1.78 16.18
CA THR A 179 0.04 1.32 16.87
C THR A 179 0.97 0.60 15.90
N GLY A 180 2.24 0.98 15.90
CA GLY A 180 3.24 0.37 15.02
C GLY A 180 3.13 0.77 13.54
N THR A 181 1.99 1.30 13.11
CA THR A 181 1.72 1.71 11.73
C THR A 181 1.86 3.23 11.56
N LEU A 182 1.01 4.01 12.22
CA LEU A 182 1.07 5.48 12.19
C LEU A 182 2.04 6.05 13.23
N THR A 183 2.31 5.27 14.27
CA THR A 183 3.20 5.60 15.38
C THR A 183 4.40 4.66 15.42
N LYS A 184 5.42 5.02 16.20
CA LYS A 184 6.67 4.25 16.29
C LYS A 184 6.51 2.93 17.06
N ASN A 185 5.45 2.78 17.84
CA ASN A 185 5.27 1.72 18.84
C ASN A 185 6.41 1.71 19.90
N GLU A 186 6.92 2.89 20.20
CA GLU A 186 8.01 3.12 21.14
C GLU A 186 7.55 4.12 22.18
N MET A 187 6.98 3.62 23.29
CA MET A 187 6.48 4.46 24.36
C MET A 187 7.57 5.38 24.90
N THR A 188 7.29 6.67 24.97
CA THR A 188 8.25 7.70 25.38
C THR A 188 7.63 8.61 26.44
N VAL A 189 8.32 8.81 27.55
CA VAL A 189 7.95 9.84 28.54
C VAL A 189 8.26 11.21 27.94
N LYS A 190 7.24 12.09 27.93
CA LYS A 190 7.35 13.46 27.42
C LYS A 190 7.21 14.53 28.48
N ASP A 191 6.50 14.23 29.55
CA ASP A 191 6.30 15.14 30.70
C ASP A 191 6.49 14.41 32.00
N ILE A 192 7.07 15.12 32.96
CA ILE A 192 7.12 14.73 34.37
C ILE A 192 6.50 15.88 35.15
N VAL A 193 5.55 15.56 36.02
CA VAL A 193 4.95 16.51 36.97
C VAL A 193 5.26 16.04 38.38
N LEU A 194 6.00 16.87 39.10
CA LEU A 194 6.27 16.72 40.54
C LEU A 194 5.40 17.74 41.31
N ALA A 195 5.34 17.63 42.63
CA ALA A 195 4.54 18.53 43.44
C ALA A 195 4.90 20.03 43.29
N GLU A 196 6.19 20.31 43.04
CA GLU A 196 6.71 21.66 43.00
C GLU A 196 7.16 22.11 41.61
N GLN A 197 7.30 21.17 40.64
CA GLN A 197 7.90 21.49 39.33
C GLN A 197 7.43 20.53 38.22
N GLU A 198 7.28 21.08 37.01
CA GLU A 198 7.07 20.30 35.78
C GLU A 198 8.33 20.27 34.92
N TYR A 199 8.53 19.14 34.24
CA TYR A 199 9.62 18.93 33.27
C TYR A 199 9.07 18.50 31.93
N GLU A 200 9.73 18.98 30.89
CA GLU A 200 9.60 18.49 29.53
C GLU A 200 10.75 17.53 29.20
N VAL A 201 10.44 16.42 28.56
CA VAL A 201 11.43 15.41 28.15
C VAL A 201 11.55 15.42 26.64
N THR A 202 12.75 15.71 26.13
CA THR A 202 13.05 15.67 24.69
C THR A 202 13.52 14.28 24.23
N GLY A 203 13.57 14.07 22.92
CA GLY A 203 13.93 12.78 22.31
C GLY A 203 12.78 11.78 22.30
N ASP A 204 12.74 10.94 21.24
CA ASP A 204 11.68 9.98 20.97
C ASP A 204 12.24 8.56 20.91
N GLY A 205 11.40 7.57 21.28
CA GLY A 205 11.71 6.17 21.20
C GLY A 205 12.58 5.66 22.33
N TYR A 206 13.13 4.45 22.15
CA TYR A 206 13.90 3.76 23.19
C TYR A 206 15.40 4.16 23.21
N ALA A 207 15.88 4.92 22.22
CA ALA A 207 17.23 5.47 22.30
C ALA A 207 17.32 6.45 23.47
N PRO A 208 18.29 6.30 24.41
CA PRO A 208 18.42 7.19 25.56
C PRO A 208 19.08 8.54 25.16
N VAL A 209 18.53 9.18 24.16
CA VAL A 209 18.98 10.46 23.63
C VAL A 209 17.91 11.51 23.90
N GLY A 210 18.31 12.60 24.50
CA GLY A 210 17.41 13.70 24.88
C GLY A 210 17.77 14.30 26.23
N GLU A 211 16.97 15.22 26.70
CA GLU A 211 17.20 15.99 27.92
C GLU A 211 15.91 16.10 28.73
N ILE A 212 16.05 16.17 30.04
CA ILE A 212 14.95 16.49 30.98
C ILE A 212 15.11 17.97 31.32
N ARG A 213 14.19 18.80 30.85
CA ARG A 213 14.24 20.26 31.00
C ARG A 213 13.13 20.76 31.92
N PRO A 214 13.43 21.55 32.96
CA PRO A 214 12.40 22.17 33.75
C PRO A 214 11.59 23.17 32.91
N LYS A 215 10.28 23.22 33.09
CA LYS A 215 9.40 24.18 32.40
C LYS A 215 9.45 25.57 33.08
N GLN A 216 9.94 25.65 34.33
CA GLN A 216 10.10 26.87 35.10
C GLN A 216 11.57 26.97 35.58
N GLU A 217 12.11 28.17 35.69
CA GLU A 217 13.55 28.41 35.98
C GLU A 217 13.97 28.13 37.44
N ASP A 218 13.05 27.96 38.39
CA ASP A 218 13.37 27.70 39.79
C ASP A 218 13.59 26.21 40.07
N VAL A 219 14.85 25.83 40.35
CA VAL A 219 15.31 24.45 40.46
C VAL A 219 15.40 24.07 41.96
N HIS A 220 14.29 23.74 42.60
CA HIS A 220 14.33 23.26 43.99
C HIS A 220 14.01 21.74 44.13
N ALA A 221 13.69 21.01 43.07
CA ALA A 221 13.22 19.66 43.11
C ALA A 221 14.22 18.60 42.57
N GLN A 222 15.53 18.87 42.56
CA GLN A 222 16.53 17.93 42.01
C GLN A 222 16.53 16.58 42.70
N ASP A 223 16.47 16.56 44.03
CA ASP A 223 16.47 15.30 44.80
C ASP A 223 15.17 14.49 44.57
N THR A 224 14.05 15.17 44.46
CA THR A 224 12.73 14.51 44.15
C THR A 224 12.72 14.00 42.71
N LEU A 225 13.30 14.71 41.75
CA LEU A 225 13.42 14.25 40.36
C LEU A 225 14.31 13.00 40.30
N GLN A 226 15.45 13.03 40.97
CA GLN A 226 16.35 11.85 41.00
C GLN A 226 15.62 10.63 41.58
N LEU A 227 14.95 10.78 42.71
CA LEU A 227 14.21 9.68 43.32
C LEU A 227 13.05 9.20 42.46
N PHE A 228 12.38 10.10 41.74
CA PHE A 228 11.35 9.73 40.75
C PHE A 228 11.92 8.89 39.60
N LEU A 229 13.08 9.28 39.07
CA LEU A 229 13.75 8.55 37.99
C LEU A 229 14.21 7.15 38.47
N GLU A 230 14.81 7.08 39.66
CA GLU A 230 15.25 5.82 40.27
C GLU A 230 14.08 4.89 40.58
N ALA A 231 13.01 5.43 41.16
CA ALA A 231 11.80 4.64 41.47
C ALA A 231 11.11 4.11 40.20
N GLY A 232 11.03 4.92 39.15
CA GLY A 232 10.48 4.52 37.85
C GLY A 232 11.36 3.47 37.15
N TYR A 233 12.68 3.55 37.31
CA TYR A 233 13.62 2.58 36.80
C TYR A 233 13.54 1.26 37.57
N GLU A 234 13.54 1.29 38.90
CA GLU A 234 13.55 0.08 39.74
C GLU A 234 12.20 -0.67 39.72
N ALA A 235 11.06 0.06 39.82
CA ALA A 235 9.73 -0.57 39.69
C ALA A 235 9.49 -1.00 38.22
N ASN A 236 10.21 -2.03 37.78
CA ASN A 236 10.30 -2.45 36.39
C ASN A 236 10.80 -3.88 36.28
N ASP A 237 10.30 -4.63 35.29
CA ASP A 237 10.75 -5.98 34.92
C ASP A 237 11.21 -6.04 33.44
N THR A 238 11.30 -4.91 32.78
CA THR A 238 11.72 -4.76 31.39
C THR A 238 13.23 -4.51 31.29
N VAL A 239 13.82 -4.90 30.18
CA VAL A 239 15.24 -4.68 29.89
C VAL A 239 15.39 -3.84 28.63
N LEU A 240 16.22 -2.80 28.70
CA LEU A 240 16.61 -1.98 27.54
C LEU A 240 17.82 -2.63 26.85
N VAL A 241 17.73 -2.88 25.54
CA VAL A 241 18.74 -3.62 24.78
C VAL A 241 19.22 -2.78 23.60
N PRO A 242 20.55 -2.47 23.51
CA PRO A 242 21.13 -1.87 22.32
C PRO A 242 21.34 -2.90 21.21
N GLU A 243 20.78 -2.66 20.02
CA GLU A 243 20.95 -3.49 18.82
C GLU A 243 21.59 -2.68 17.69
N GLY A 244 22.91 -2.64 17.65
CA GLY A 244 23.64 -1.85 16.67
C GLY A 244 23.34 -0.34 16.80
N ASN A 245 22.65 0.24 15.82
CA ASN A 245 22.22 1.64 15.83
C ASN A 245 20.80 1.84 16.39
N HIS A 246 20.11 0.77 16.76
CA HIS A 246 18.75 0.80 17.29
C HIS A 246 18.72 0.39 18.76
N TRP A 247 17.67 0.80 19.44
CA TRP A 247 17.40 0.40 20.82
C TRP A 247 16.05 -0.32 20.83
N THR A 248 16.03 -1.44 21.53
CA THR A 248 14.82 -2.25 21.72
C THR A 248 14.61 -2.52 23.21
N ILE A 249 13.44 -3.02 23.53
CA ILE A 249 13.13 -3.47 24.89
C ILE A 249 12.73 -4.95 24.87
N ASN A 250 13.01 -5.61 25.96
CA ASN A 250 12.47 -6.93 26.25
C ASN A 250 11.58 -6.82 27.50
N GLY A 251 10.27 -6.72 27.28
CA GLY A 251 9.24 -6.49 28.30
C GLY A 251 8.17 -5.50 27.86
N GLU A 252 7.51 -4.84 28.80
CA GLU A 252 6.38 -3.95 28.58
C GLU A 252 6.81 -2.56 28.04
N PRO A 253 6.18 -2.04 26.98
CA PRO A 253 6.54 -0.75 26.40
C PRO A 253 6.46 0.45 27.35
N THR A 254 5.47 0.46 28.24
CA THR A 254 5.31 1.50 29.25
C THR A 254 6.48 1.50 30.23
N ASP A 255 6.92 0.32 30.64
CA ASP A 255 8.02 0.13 31.54
C ASP A 255 9.36 0.47 30.89
N GLY A 256 9.56 0.07 29.63
CA GLY A 256 10.71 0.45 28.81
C GLY A 256 10.91 1.97 28.70
N SER A 257 9.81 2.73 28.69
CA SER A 257 9.88 4.20 28.66
C SER A 257 10.55 4.82 29.90
N PHE A 258 10.39 4.21 31.07
CA PHE A 258 11.05 4.66 32.30
C PHE A 258 12.55 4.30 32.34
N LEU A 259 12.96 3.17 31.73
CA LEU A 259 14.37 2.84 31.57
C LEU A 259 15.06 3.86 30.66
N THR A 260 14.44 4.17 29.54
CA THR A 260 14.93 5.20 28.62
C THR A 260 14.98 6.57 29.27
N LEU A 261 13.93 6.94 30.04
CA LEU A 261 13.87 8.19 30.78
C LEU A 261 15.05 8.34 31.76
N TYR A 262 15.34 7.29 32.54
CA TYR A 262 16.46 7.28 33.48
C TYR A 262 17.79 7.50 32.77
N HIS A 263 18.02 6.82 31.64
CA HIS A 263 19.26 6.92 30.87
C HIS A 263 19.39 8.20 30.03
N LYS A 264 18.36 9.05 29.95
CA LYS A 264 18.51 10.43 29.47
C LYS A 264 19.22 11.33 30.48
N GLN A 265 19.21 10.96 31.76
CA GLN A 265 19.91 11.69 32.84
C GLN A 265 21.21 11.00 33.23
N PHE A 266 21.25 9.67 33.24
CA PHE A 266 22.39 8.86 33.66
C PHE A 266 22.92 8.01 32.53
N ALA A 267 24.25 7.97 32.36
CA ALA A 267 24.86 7.27 31.23
C ALA A 267 24.57 5.75 31.27
N TYR A 268 24.12 5.21 30.13
CA TYR A 268 23.97 3.75 29.97
C TYR A 268 25.33 3.06 30.01
N PRO A 269 25.51 1.91 30.67
CA PRO A 269 24.52 1.07 31.36
C PRO A 269 24.43 1.29 32.88
N GLN A 270 24.72 2.45 33.39
CA GLN A 270 24.74 2.73 34.83
C GLN A 270 23.33 2.60 35.42
N ALA A 271 23.08 1.57 36.21
CA ALA A 271 21.84 1.39 36.97
C ALA A 271 21.92 2.09 38.35
N PRO A 272 20.75 2.39 38.98
CA PRO A 272 20.73 2.80 40.39
C PRO A 272 21.38 1.76 41.31
N ALA A 273 21.97 2.22 42.42
CA ALA A 273 22.69 1.35 43.36
C ALA A 273 21.76 0.73 44.41
N TYR A 274 20.72 0.03 43.99
CA TYR A 274 19.80 -0.70 44.87
C TYR A 274 19.99 -2.20 44.75
N GLN A 275 19.67 -2.90 45.81
CA GLN A 275 19.57 -4.37 45.83
C GLN A 275 18.10 -4.75 45.88
N GLU A 276 17.65 -5.50 44.89
CA GLU A 276 16.30 -6.07 44.86
C GLU A 276 16.12 -7.07 45.98
N LEU A 277 15.03 -6.95 46.75
CA LEU A 277 14.66 -7.88 47.83
C LEU A 277 13.41 -8.68 47.46
N ASP A 278 12.41 -8.01 46.87
CA ASP A 278 11.15 -8.64 46.47
C ASP A 278 10.42 -7.81 45.40
N MET A 279 9.54 -8.42 44.61
CA MET A 279 8.82 -7.78 43.54
C MET A 279 7.38 -8.28 43.46
N LEU A 280 6.43 -7.34 43.34
CA LEU A 280 5.06 -7.58 42.92
C LEU A 280 4.92 -7.16 41.46
N PRO A 281 4.78 -8.12 40.52
CA PRO A 281 4.64 -7.81 39.10
C PRO A 281 3.37 -6.99 38.81
N PHE A 282 3.34 -6.36 37.64
CA PHE A 282 2.13 -5.66 37.19
C PHE A 282 0.98 -6.64 36.98
N ASP A 283 -0.16 -6.30 37.52
CA ASP A 283 -1.42 -6.98 37.32
C ASP A 283 -2.48 -6.01 36.79
N SER A 284 -3.23 -6.44 35.76
CA SER A 284 -4.24 -5.60 35.10
C SER A 284 -5.46 -5.30 35.99
N ASP A 285 -5.76 -6.12 36.97
CA ASP A 285 -6.86 -5.91 37.93
C ASP A 285 -6.42 -4.92 38.99
N ASN A 286 -5.21 -5.04 39.50
CA ASN A 286 -4.62 -4.15 40.49
C ASN A 286 -4.13 -2.83 39.85
N ARG A 287 -3.64 -2.87 38.62
CA ARG A 287 -3.16 -1.74 37.81
C ARG A 287 -1.97 -0.99 38.38
N TYR A 288 -1.13 -1.69 39.15
CA TYR A 288 0.15 -1.21 39.63
C TYR A 288 1.15 -2.38 39.76
N MET A 289 2.41 -2.02 39.89
CA MET A 289 3.50 -2.91 40.29
C MET A 289 4.27 -2.29 41.43
N ALA A 290 4.98 -3.11 42.20
CA ALA A 290 5.83 -2.65 43.29
C ALA A 290 7.12 -3.44 43.36
N LYS A 291 8.22 -2.78 43.74
CA LYS A 291 9.51 -3.41 43.97
C LYS A 291 10.07 -2.94 45.30
N LEU A 292 10.45 -3.93 46.12
CA LEU A 292 11.14 -3.72 47.40
C LEU A 292 12.63 -3.76 47.18
N VAL A 293 13.34 -2.71 47.54
CA VAL A 293 14.78 -2.60 47.35
C VAL A 293 15.47 -2.12 48.63
N ALA A 294 16.75 -2.43 48.74
CA ALA A 294 17.63 -1.87 49.79
C ALA A 294 18.65 -0.94 49.17
N ASN A 295 18.82 0.28 49.73
CA ASN A 295 19.89 1.16 49.33
C ASN A 295 21.24 0.74 49.91
N PRO A 296 22.39 1.30 49.48
CA PRO A 296 23.71 0.96 50.01
C PRO A 296 23.89 1.19 51.54
N ALA A 297 23.03 2.03 52.14
CA ALA A 297 23.00 2.27 53.58
C ALA A 297 22.16 1.22 54.35
N GLY A 298 21.52 0.30 53.66
CA GLY A 298 20.67 -0.76 54.24
C GLY A 298 19.21 -0.29 54.51
N GLU A 299 18.84 0.91 54.13
CA GLU A 299 17.44 1.36 54.21
C GLU A 299 16.60 0.65 53.14
N ARG A 300 15.41 0.21 53.52
CA ARG A 300 14.47 -0.45 52.61
C ARG A 300 13.46 0.51 52.08
N LEU A 301 13.29 0.51 50.76
CA LEU A 301 12.38 1.34 50.04
C LEU A 301 11.45 0.47 49.21
N LEU A 302 10.15 0.74 49.28
CA LEU A 302 9.15 0.16 48.40
C LEU A 302 8.84 1.18 47.32
N PHE A 303 9.19 0.89 46.09
CA PHE A 303 8.84 1.69 44.91
C PHE A 303 7.58 1.15 44.27
N VAL A 304 6.62 2.02 43.94
CA VAL A 304 5.33 1.67 43.34
C VAL A 304 5.09 2.50 42.11
N LYS A 305 4.71 1.83 41.03
CA LYS A 305 4.39 2.48 39.75
C LYS A 305 3.06 1.91 39.22
N GLY A 306 2.17 2.78 38.76
CA GLY A 306 0.88 2.32 38.25
C GLY A 306 -0.07 3.42 37.86
N SER A 307 -1.36 3.08 37.72
CA SER A 307 -2.37 4.05 37.33
C SER A 307 -2.57 5.12 38.41
N PRO A 308 -2.76 6.39 38.03
CA PRO A 308 -2.88 7.50 38.99
C PRO A 308 -3.99 7.29 40.02
N ASP A 309 -5.15 6.81 39.60
CA ASP A 309 -6.30 6.59 40.51
C ASP A 309 -5.95 5.60 41.62
N LYS A 310 -5.23 4.52 41.33
CA LYS A 310 -4.82 3.53 42.33
C LYS A 310 -3.77 4.06 43.30
N LEU A 311 -2.76 4.76 42.78
CA LEU A 311 -1.74 5.33 43.64
C LEU A 311 -2.32 6.48 44.49
N PHE A 312 -3.27 7.27 43.98
CA PHE A 312 -3.94 8.32 44.75
C PHE A 312 -4.76 7.73 45.91
N GLU A 313 -5.48 6.62 45.70
CA GLU A 313 -6.14 5.87 46.75
C GLU A 313 -5.17 5.45 47.87
N MET A 314 -3.96 4.95 47.51
CA MET A 314 -2.93 4.58 48.49
C MET A 314 -2.36 5.81 49.22
N VAL A 315 -2.10 6.90 48.51
CA VAL A 315 -1.59 8.15 49.09
C VAL A 315 -2.58 8.77 50.11
N GLN A 316 -3.87 8.72 49.84
CA GLN A 316 -4.92 9.24 50.71
C GLN A 316 -4.99 8.49 52.06
N LYS A 317 -4.47 7.27 52.16
CA LYS A 317 -4.39 6.53 53.41
C LYS A 317 -3.35 7.08 54.39
N GLN A 318 -2.44 7.93 53.94
CA GLN A 318 -1.50 8.67 54.79
C GLN A 318 -2.18 9.91 55.44
N ALA A 319 -1.72 10.26 56.63
CA ALA A 319 -2.14 11.48 57.31
C ALA A 319 -1.50 12.77 56.74
N ALA A 320 -0.70 12.67 55.67
CA ALA A 320 -0.04 13.80 55.00
C ALA A 320 -0.99 14.57 54.07
N PRO A 321 -0.84 15.87 53.91
CA PRO A 321 -1.65 16.66 53.00
C PRO A 321 -1.46 16.16 51.55
N PHE A 322 -2.57 15.84 50.86
CA PHE A 322 -2.58 15.43 49.46
C PHE A 322 -3.53 16.36 48.68
N ASP A 323 -2.99 17.11 47.73
CA ASP A 323 -3.78 17.99 46.85
C ASP A 323 -4.29 17.21 45.65
N GLU A 324 -5.40 16.48 45.84
CA GLU A 324 -6.04 15.70 44.79
C GLU A 324 -6.46 16.55 43.58
N ALA A 325 -6.87 17.79 43.81
CA ALA A 325 -7.30 18.68 42.71
C ALA A 325 -6.14 19.06 41.79
N TYR A 326 -4.96 19.32 42.36
CA TYR A 326 -3.73 19.56 41.59
C TYR A 326 -3.39 18.36 40.69
N TRP A 327 -3.27 17.19 41.29
CA TRP A 327 -2.86 15.99 40.57
C TRP A 327 -3.88 15.56 39.52
N THR A 328 -5.15 15.57 39.85
CA THR A 328 -6.25 15.24 38.92
C THR A 328 -6.30 16.23 37.75
N GLY A 329 -6.04 17.51 38.03
CA GLY A 329 -5.92 18.56 37.00
C GLY A 329 -4.82 18.23 35.96
N HIS A 330 -3.63 17.85 36.44
CA HIS A 330 -2.53 17.47 35.60
C HIS A 330 -2.78 16.15 34.83
N VAL A 331 -3.39 15.15 35.47
CA VAL A 331 -3.80 13.92 34.80
C VAL A 331 -4.75 14.22 33.64
N ARG A 332 -5.76 15.06 33.87
CA ARG A 332 -6.72 15.46 32.82
C ARG A 332 -6.04 16.21 31.69
N ARG A 333 -5.14 17.13 31.98
CA ARG A 333 -4.40 17.90 30.99
C ARG A 333 -3.55 16.99 30.12
N LEU A 334 -2.73 16.12 30.73
CA LEU A 334 -1.86 15.19 30.00
C LEU A 334 -2.66 14.19 29.17
N SER A 335 -3.77 13.68 29.70
CA SER A 335 -4.67 12.78 28.98
C SER A 335 -5.34 13.48 27.80
N ALA A 336 -5.73 14.75 27.95
CA ALA A 336 -6.29 15.54 26.85
C ALA A 336 -5.27 15.81 25.73
N GLU A 337 -3.97 15.82 26.06
CA GLU A 337 -2.86 15.91 25.11
C GLU A 337 -2.55 14.54 24.43
N GLY A 338 -3.31 13.51 24.72
CA GLY A 338 -3.14 12.17 24.16
C GLY A 338 -2.08 11.33 24.85
N LYS A 339 -1.66 11.67 26.06
CA LYS A 339 -0.64 10.96 26.82
C LYS A 339 -1.28 9.96 27.80
N ARG A 340 -0.69 8.77 27.89
CA ARG A 340 -0.96 7.85 29.00
C ARG A 340 -0.28 8.38 30.24
N VAL A 341 -1.00 8.46 31.35
CA VAL A 341 -0.44 8.94 32.60
C VAL A 341 -0.13 7.78 33.55
N VAL A 342 1.08 7.76 34.06
CA VAL A 342 1.55 6.78 35.03
C VAL A 342 2.05 7.53 36.27
N ALA A 343 1.61 7.10 37.45
CA ALA A 343 2.05 7.66 38.73
C ALA A 343 3.21 6.82 39.31
N VAL A 344 4.10 7.47 40.01
CA VAL A 344 5.23 6.86 40.72
C VAL A 344 5.25 7.36 42.15
N GLY A 345 5.36 6.42 43.07
CA GLY A 345 5.42 6.70 44.52
C GLY A 345 6.42 5.81 45.22
N TYR A 346 6.70 6.10 46.46
CA TYR A 346 7.58 5.31 47.30
C TYR A 346 7.14 5.31 48.77
N GLN A 347 7.69 4.35 49.52
CA GLN A 347 7.50 4.25 50.95
C GLN A 347 8.79 3.72 51.61
N LYS A 348 9.18 4.28 52.76
CA LYS A 348 10.25 3.68 53.61
C LYS A 348 9.60 2.60 54.46
N VAL A 349 10.15 1.37 54.38
CA VAL A 349 9.56 0.22 55.01
C VAL A 349 10.61 -0.58 55.84
N SER A 350 10.15 -1.44 56.69
CA SER A 350 11.04 -2.33 57.49
C SER A 350 10.70 -3.83 57.27
N ILE A 351 10.21 -4.15 56.08
CA ILE A 351 9.78 -5.51 55.69
C ILE A 351 10.84 -6.20 54.80
N ASP A 352 10.79 -7.52 54.72
CA ASP A 352 11.63 -8.35 53.84
C ASP A 352 10.89 -8.85 52.61
N HIS A 353 9.55 -8.86 52.63
CA HIS A 353 8.67 -9.30 51.56
C HIS A 353 7.49 -8.39 51.44
N ILE A 354 6.98 -8.21 50.21
CA ILE A 354 5.82 -7.40 49.93
C ILE A 354 4.56 -8.16 50.35
N ASP A 355 3.79 -7.57 51.27
CA ASP A 355 2.44 -8.01 51.63
C ASP A 355 1.47 -6.92 51.22
N GLU A 356 0.30 -7.27 50.70
CA GLU A 356 -0.71 -6.33 50.28
C GLU A 356 -1.14 -5.34 51.42
N THR A 357 -1.03 -5.75 52.66
CA THR A 357 -1.33 -4.90 53.82
C THR A 357 -0.38 -3.70 53.95
N ILE A 358 0.80 -3.71 53.28
CA ILE A 358 1.72 -2.58 53.32
C ILE A 358 1.14 -1.33 52.69
N PHE A 359 0.31 -1.51 51.66
CA PHE A 359 -0.35 -0.39 50.96
C PHE A 359 -1.42 0.30 51.79
N GLU A 360 -1.88 -0.34 52.90
CA GLU A 360 -2.77 0.28 53.86
C GLU A 360 -2.08 1.33 54.78
N GLN A 361 -0.72 1.28 54.83
CA GLN A 361 0.07 2.22 55.62
C GLN A 361 0.29 3.56 54.89
N GLY A 362 -0.15 3.65 53.63
CA GLY A 362 -0.05 4.83 52.78
C GLY A 362 1.23 4.84 51.93
N LEU A 363 1.27 5.74 50.97
CA LEU A 363 2.32 5.92 50.00
C LEU A 363 2.66 7.40 49.83
N GLN A 364 3.94 7.74 49.63
CA GLN A 364 4.33 9.08 49.23
C GLN A 364 4.36 9.17 47.72
N LEU A 365 3.55 10.05 47.11
CA LEU A 365 3.57 10.29 45.70
C LEU A 365 4.81 11.13 45.36
N LEU A 366 5.62 10.66 44.44
CA LEU A 366 6.75 11.40 43.87
C LEU A 366 6.29 12.29 42.70
N GLY A 367 5.47 11.73 41.81
CA GLY A 367 5.00 12.45 40.66
C GLY A 367 4.24 11.58 39.67
N ILE A 368 3.93 12.20 38.54
CA ILE A 368 3.30 11.53 37.40
C ILE A 368 4.10 11.75 36.13
N ALA A 369 4.12 10.76 35.25
CA ALA A 369 4.71 10.82 33.90
C ALA A 369 3.63 10.81 32.83
N GLY A 370 3.75 11.69 31.85
CA GLY A 370 2.96 11.65 30.60
C GLY A 370 3.71 10.93 29.52
N ILE A 371 3.19 9.79 29.06
CA ILE A 371 3.82 8.86 28.12
C ILE A 371 3.01 8.86 26.84
N ILE A 372 3.69 8.91 25.70
CA ILE A 372 3.05 8.85 24.38
C ILE A 372 3.81 7.88 23.49
N ASP A 373 3.09 7.23 22.60
CA ASP A 373 3.64 6.58 21.42
C ASP A 373 3.70 7.64 20.30
N PRO A 374 4.89 8.15 19.94
CA PRO A 374 5.01 9.30 19.06
C PRO A 374 4.61 8.95 17.64
N PRO A 375 3.92 9.87 16.92
CA PRO A 375 3.65 9.70 15.50
C PRO A 375 4.96 9.71 14.71
N ARG A 376 4.99 8.96 13.60
CA ARG A 376 6.13 8.95 12.67
C ARG A 376 6.09 10.21 11.80
N GLU A 377 7.19 10.96 11.73
CA GLU A 377 7.25 12.19 10.93
C GLU A 377 7.04 11.96 9.43
N GLU A 378 7.58 10.86 8.89
CA GLU A 378 7.42 10.46 7.50
C GLU A 378 5.95 10.14 7.15
N VAL A 379 5.16 9.72 8.11
CA VAL A 379 3.72 9.46 7.92
C VAL A 379 2.95 10.76 7.70
N ILE A 380 3.31 11.84 8.39
CA ILE A 380 2.64 13.14 8.26
C ILE A 380 2.74 13.66 6.82
N ALA A 381 3.93 13.59 6.22
CA ALA A 381 4.14 13.99 4.83
C ALA A 381 3.31 13.14 3.85
N SER A 382 3.26 11.83 4.09
CA SER A 382 2.50 10.88 3.25
C SER A 382 0.98 11.08 3.38
N LEU A 383 0.48 11.36 4.58
CA LEU A 383 -0.93 11.69 4.80
C LEU A 383 -1.35 12.94 4.04
N LYS A 384 -0.51 13.97 4.04
CA LYS A 384 -0.76 15.20 3.27
C LYS A 384 -0.81 14.91 1.76
N GLU A 385 0.10 14.10 1.24
CA GLU A 385 0.12 13.69 -0.16
C GLU A 385 -1.13 12.86 -0.52
N MET A 386 -1.52 11.91 0.33
CA MET A 386 -2.72 11.10 0.12
C MET A 386 -4.00 11.92 0.16
N ASN A 387 -4.13 12.87 1.08
CA ASN A 387 -5.26 13.79 1.13
C ASN A 387 -5.36 14.64 -0.16
N GLN A 388 -4.24 15.14 -0.69
CA GLN A 388 -4.19 15.83 -1.97
C GLN A 388 -4.60 14.92 -3.13
N ALA A 389 -4.26 13.65 -3.05
CA ALA A 389 -4.64 12.62 -4.01
C ALA A 389 -6.12 12.19 -3.90
N GLY A 390 -6.88 12.75 -2.96
CA GLY A 390 -8.28 12.42 -2.70
C GLY A 390 -8.47 11.10 -1.97
N VAL A 391 -7.43 10.57 -1.33
CA VAL A 391 -7.47 9.35 -0.51
C VAL A 391 -7.61 9.75 0.95
N GLN A 392 -8.70 9.33 1.58
CA GLN A 392 -8.94 9.57 3.01
C GLN A 392 -8.28 8.49 3.85
N VAL A 393 -7.56 8.89 4.89
CA VAL A 393 -7.02 7.94 5.87
C VAL A 393 -7.85 8.00 7.15
N LYS A 394 -8.27 6.84 7.63
CA LYS A 394 -9.06 6.65 8.84
C LYS A 394 -8.27 5.80 9.83
N MET A 395 -8.13 6.31 11.04
CA MET A 395 -7.41 5.63 12.11
C MET A 395 -8.38 4.79 12.95
N ILE A 396 -8.03 3.52 13.13
CA ILE A 396 -8.76 2.57 13.98
C ILE A 396 -7.85 2.16 15.12
N THR A 397 -8.31 2.26 16.37
CA THR A 397 -7.47 2.00 17.55
C THR A 397 -8.26 1.51 18.75
N GLY A 398 -7.60 0.72 19.61
CA GLY A 398 -8.10 0.38 20.94
C GLY A 398 -7.96 1.51 21.99
N ASP A 399 -7.29 2.60 21.67
CA ASP A 399 -7.01 3.71 22.58
C ASP A 399 -8.26 4.48 23.02
N HIS A 400 -8.09 5.25 24.11
CA HIS A 400 -9.11 6.18 24.57
C HIS A 400 -9.41 7.26 23.52
N PRO A 401 -10.69 7.69 23.36
CA PRO A 401 -11.10 8.65 22.33
C PRO A 401 -10.29 9.96 22.33
N LEU A 402 -9.99 10.51 23.50
CA LEU A 402 -9.20 11.76 23.62
C LEU A 402 -7.78 11.58 23.13
N THR A 403 -7.14 10.47 23.48
CA THR A 403 -5.79 10.11 23.01
C THR A 403 -5.78 9.94 21.49
N ALA A 404 -6.75 9.17 20.96
CA ALA A 404 -6.88 8.93 19.54
C ALA A 404 -7.13 10.23 18.75
N LYS A 405 -7.97 11.12 19.27
CA LYS A 405 -8.23 12.44 18.69
C LYS A 405 -6.95 13.29 18.61
N ALA A 406 -6.23 13.41 19.72
CA ALA A 406 -5.00 14.21 19.80
C ALA A 406 -3.92 13.70 18.83
N ILE A 407 -3.80 12.37 18.68
CA ILE A 407 -2.88 11.77 17.70
C ILE A 407 -3.34 12.05 16.27
N GLY A 408 -4.64 11.91 15.98
CA GLY A 408 -5.22 12.22 14.67
C GLY A 408 -4.99 13.68 14.26
N GLU A 409 -5.11 14.63 15.20
CA GLU A 409 -4.81 16.05 14.98
C GLU A 409 -3.31 16.27 14.69
N LYS A 410 -2.42 15.66 15.48
CA LYS A 410 -0.96 15.74 15.25
C LYS A 410 -0.53 15.16 13.91
N LEU A 411 -1.16 14.07 13.48
CA LEU A 411 -0.93 13.43 12.18
C LEU A 411 -1.49 14.24 11.00
N GLY A 412 -2.45 15.13 11.25
CA GLY A 412 -3.13 15.89 10.19
C GLY A 412 -4.03 15.00 9.32
N LEU A 413 -4.77 14.06 9.95
CA LEU A 413 -5.68 13.15 9.23
C LEU A 413 -6.76 13.89 8.44
N ALA A 414 -7.26 15.00 8.99
CA ALA A 414 -8.19 15.93 8.37
C ALA A 414 -8.11 17.29 9.06
N ASP A 415 -8.73 18.33 8.48
CA ASP A 415 -8.83 19.67 9.07
C ASP A 415 -9.62 19.67 10.37
N GLU A 416 -10.64 18.80 10.48
CA GLU A 416 -11.45 18.59 11.67
C GLU A 416 -11.55 17.08 11.94
N ILE A 417 -11.24 16.66 13.17
CA ILE A 417 -11.22 15.25 13.58
C ILE A 417 -12.50 14.91 14.35
N HIS A 418 -13.31 14.07 13.71
CA HIS A 418 -14.47 13.45 14.36
C HIS A 418 -14.09 12.05 14.84
N VAL A 419 -14.47 11.76 16.09
CA VAL A 419 -14.18 10.49 16.75
C VAL A 419 -15.48 9.79 17.09
N VAL A 420 -15.52 8.48 16.89
CA VAL A 420 -16.59 7.60 17.35
C VAL A 420 -15.99 6.38 18.04
N THR A 421 -16.65 5.88 19.07
CA THR A 421 -16.20 4.71 19.83
C THR A 421 -16.85 3.42 19.33
N GLY A 422 -16.19 2.27 19.57
CA GLY A 422 -16.77 0.96 19.26
C GLY A 422 -18.12 0.73 19.94
N ALA A 423 -18.26 1.15 21.20
CA ALA A 423 -19.53 1.04 21.94
C ALA A 423 -20.66 1.88 21.33
N GLU A 424 -20.36 3.07 20.79
CA GLU A 424 -21.35 3.88 20.07
C GLU A 424 -21.70 3.21 18.74
N LEU A 425 -20.72 2.67 18.01
CA LEU A 425 -20.95 1.95 16.76
C LEU A 425 -21.86 0.73 16.95
N ASP A 426 -21.67 -0.03 18.02
CA ASP A 426 -22.47 -1.24 18.34
C ASP A 426 -23.95 -0.93 18.64
N GLN A 427 -24.29 0.30 18.98
CA GLN A 427 -25.65 0.77 19.24
C GLN A 427 -26.35 1.39 18.02
N MET A 428 -25.62 1.62 16.94
CA MET A 428 -26.14 2.26 15.72
C MET A 428 -26.91 1.27 14.84
N SER A 429 -27.95 1.78 14.20
CA SER A 429 -28.54 1.08 13.06
C SER A 429 -27.56 0.98 11.89
N GLU A 430 -27.80 0.06 10.97
CA GLU A 430 -26.93 -0.14 9.80
C GLU A 430 -26.69 1.16 9.00
N ALA A 431 -27.74 1.95 8.80
CA ALA A 431 -27.65 3.22 8.07
C ALA A 431 -26.82 4.28 8.82
N GLU A 432 -26.98 4.38 10.14
CA GLU A 432 -26.19 5.26 11.00
C GLU A 432 -24.72 4.82 11.04
N PHE A 433 -24.47 3.53 11.16
CA PHE A 433 -23.13 2.96 11.15
C PHE A 433 -22.41 3.28 9.82
N GLN A 434 -23.07 3.07 8.68
CA GLN A 434 -22.52 3.41 7.37
C GLN A 434 -22.22 4.90 7.24
N ASN A 435 -23.06 5.77 7.78
CA ASN A 435 -22.81 7.20 7.79
C ASN A 435 -21.65 7.56 8.71
N ALA A 436 -21.58 6.98 9.92
CA ALA A 436 -20.47 7.16 10.85
C ALA A 436 -19.14 6.71 10.26
N ALA A 437 -19.13 5.58 9.54
CA ALA A 437 -17.94 5.09 8.83
C ALA A 437 -17.42 6.09 7.78
N LEU A 438 -18.31 6.82 7.11
CA LEU A 438 -17.92 7.86 6.14
C LEU A 438 -17.41 9.14 6.79
N THR A 439 -18.12 9.63 7.82
CA THR A 439 -17.93 10.98 8.38
C THR A 439 -16.82 11.07 9.42
N ASN A 440 -16.56 9.99 10.16
CA ASN A 440 -15.52 9.99 11.20
C ASN A 440 -14.16 9.62 10.63
N GLN A 441 -13.10 10.25 11.14
CA GLN A 441 -11.70 9.98 10.82
C GLN A 441 -11.05 9.03 11.81
N VAL A 442 -11.55 8.97 13.03
CA VAL A 442 -10.98 8.20 14.12
C VAL A 442 -12.03 7.29 14.76
N PHE A 443 -11.69 6.03 14.90
CA PHE A 443 -12.48 5.00 15.55
C PHE A 443 -11.72 4.51 16.77
N ALA A 444 -12.23 4.82 17.96
CA ALA A 444 -11.56 4.57 19.25
C ALA A 444 -12.21 3.41 20.01
N ARG A 445 -11.43 2.71 20.83
CA ARG A 445 -11.89 1.53 21.61
C ARG A 445 -12.64 0.51 20.75
N THR A 446 -12.08 0.23 19.58
CA THR A 446 -12.66 -0.72 18.62
C THR A 446 -12.27 -2.16 18.95
N THR A 447 -13.19 -3.07 18.67
CA THR A 447 -12.95 -4.51 18.68
C THR A 447 -12.52 -5.00 17.27
N PRO A 448 -11.97 -6.20 17.12
CA PRO A 448 -11.73 -6.80 15.81
C PRO A 448 -12.98 -6.86 14.92
N LYS A 449 -14.13 -7.13 15.50
CA LYS A 449 -15.43 -7.08 14.82
C LYS A 449 -15.74 -5.69 14.26
N ASN A 450 -15.54 -4.63 15.07
CA ASN A 450 -15.74 -3.27 14.60
C ASN A 450 -14.84 -2.94 13.40
N LYS A 451 -13.56 -3.37 13.39
CA LYS A 451 -12.64 -3.18 12.25
C LYS A 451 -13.23 -3.77 10.96
N LEU A 452 -13.71 -5.00 11.02
CA LEU A 452 -14.35 -5.66 9.88
C LEU A 452 -15.63 -4.95 9.42
N ASP A 453 -16.47 -4.55 10.36
CA ASP A 453 -17.76 -3.92 10.05
C ASP A 453 -17.58 -2.49 9.48
N ILE A 454 -16.54 -1.75 9.89
CA ILE A 454 -16.16 -0.46 9.29
C ILE A 454 -15.79 -0.66 7.80
N ILE A 455 -14.98 -1.68 7.48
CA ILE A 455 -14.62 -1.98 6.08
C ILE A 455 -15.86 -2.30 5.26
N LYS A 456 -16.75 -3.18 5.76
CA LYS A 456 -18.02 -3.51 5.08
C LYS A 456 -18.89 -2.28 4.85
N ALA A 457 -19.00 -1.40 5.84
CA ALA A 457 -19.80 -0.18 5.77
C ALA A 457 -19.27 0.80 4.70
N LEU A 458 -17.95 0.98 4.63
CA LEU A 458 -17.31 1.81 3.61
C LEU A 458 -17.53 1.22 2.20
N GLN A 459 -17.38 -0.09 2.04
CA GLN A 459 -17.63 -0.78 0.77
C GLN A 459 -19.11 -0.70 0.35
N ALA A 460 -20.06 -0.80 1.30
CA ALA A 460 -21.49 -0.64 1.03
C ALA A 460 -21.83 0.77 0.50
N LYS A 461 -21.02 1.77 0.84
CA LYS A 461 -21.12 3.15 0.29
C LYS A 461 -20.33 3.34 -1.01
N GLY A 462 -19.87 2.26 -1.63
CA GLY A 462 -19.15 2.29 -2.90
C GLY A 462 -17.72 2.82 -2.81
N LYS A 463 -17.10 2.79 -1.62
CA LYS A 463 -15.71 3.18 -1.41
C LYS A 463 -14.78 1.99 -1.67
N VAL A 464 -13.73 2.22 -2.42
CA VAL A 464 -12.63 1.26 -2.55
C VAL A 464 -11.73 1.41 -1.34
N THR A 465 -11.66 0.36 -0.52
CA THR A 465 -11.02 0.41 0.79
C THR A 465 -9.72 -0.38 0.80
N ALA A 466 -8.67 0.23 1.34
CA ALA A 466 -7.49 -0.48 1.81
C ALA A 466 -7.54 -0.60 3.34
N MET A 467 -7.03 -1.70 3.88
CA MET A 467 -6.85 -1.91 5.31
C MET A 467 -5.41 -2.26 5.60
N THR A 468 -4.78 -1.54 6.52
CA THR A 468 -3.45 -1.89 7.01
C THR A 468 -3.54 -2.48 8.42
N GLY A 469 -2.75 -3.50 8.69
CA GLY A 469 -2.68 -4.13 10.00
C GLY A 469 -1.47 -5.05 10.14
N ASP A 470 -1.11 -5.38 11.37
CA ASP A 470 0.03 -6.23 11.70
C ASP A 470 -0.35 -7.44 12.57
N GLY A 471 -1.49 -7.39 13.24
CA GLY A 471 -1.95 -8.39 14.18
C GLY A 471 -2.86 -9.47 13.61
N VAL A 472 -3.01 -10.54 14.35
CA VAL A 472 -3.99 -11.61 14.07
C VAL A 472 -5.42 -11.05 14.06
N ASN A 473 -5.69 -10.07 14.92
CA ASN A 473 -6.99 -9.41 15.04
C ASN A 473 -7.39 -8.60 13.81
N ASP A 474 -6.44 -8.28 12.95
CA ASP A 474 -6.66 -7.53 11.71
C ASP A 474 -6.98 -8.43 10.51
N ALA A 475 -6.65 -9.72 10.60
CA ALA A 475 -6.74 -10.66 9.48
C ALA A 475 -8.12 -10.70 8.81
N PRO A 476 -9.27 -10.73 9.53
CA PRO A 476 -10.58 -10.69 8.89
C PRO A 476 -10.85 -9.40 8.11
N ALA A 477 -10.41 -8.26 8.65
CA ALA A 477 -10.55 -6.95 7.99
C ALA A 477 -9.60 -6.82 6.79
N LEU A 478 -8.35 -7.31 6.91
CA LEU A 478 -7.38 -7.38 5.81
C LEU A 478 -7.90 -8.19 4.64
N LYS A 479 -8.46 -9.38 4.92
CA LYS A 479 -9.02 -10.25 3.88
C LYS A 479 -10.29 -9.69 3.24
N ARG A 480 -11.07 -8.91 3.99
CA ARG A 480 -12.33 -8.31 3.51
C ARG A 480 -12.10 -7.06 2.68
N ALA A 481 -11.08 -6.27 2.98
CA ALA A 481 -10.76 -5.04 2.26
C ALA A 481 -10.57 -5.30 0.75
N ASP A 482 -10.69 -4.26 -0.06
CA ASP A 482 -10.36 -4.35 -1.49
C ASP A 482 -8.86 -4.52 -1.69
N ILE A 483 -8.06 -4.02 -0.74
CA ILE A 483 -6.63 -4.31 -0.59
C ILE A 483 -6.30 -4.47 0.89
N GLY A 484 -5.92 -5.67 1.30
CA GLY A 484 -5.30 -5.92 2.60
C GLY A 484 -3.80 -5.65 2.53
N VAL A 485 -3.26 -4.91 3.49
CA VAL A 485 -1.85 -4.52 3.57
C VAL A 485 -1.27 -4.93 4.92
N ALA A 486 -0.32 -5.84 4.92
CA ALA A 486 0.36 -6.26 6.13
C ALA A 486 1.75 -5.62 6.26
N MET A 487 2.22 -5.49 7.51
CA MET A 487 3.58 -5.10 7.82
C MET A 487 4.53 -6.29 7.61
N GLY A 488 5.73 -6.04 7.08
CA GLY A 488 6.68 -7.08 6.71
C GLY A 488 7.54 -7.56 7.88
N ILE A 489 7.91 -6.66 8.77
CA ILE A 489 8.77 -6.92 9.94
C ILE A 489 7.90 -7.28 11.15
N SER A 490 7.04 -6.37 11.59
CA SER A 490 6.18 -6.55 12.78
C SER A 490 4.95 -7.42 12.53
N GLY A 491 4.51 -7.55 11.26
CA GLY A 491 3.31 -8.28 10.90
C GLY A 491 3.40 -9.77 11.21
N THR A 492 2.35 -10.31 11.82
CA THR A 492 2.21 -11.76 12.05
C THR A 492 2.04 -12.51 10.73
N ASP A 493 2.37 -13.79 10.71
CA ASP A 493 2.20 -14.62 9.52
C ASP A 493 0.73 -14.67 9.07
N VAL A 494 -0.21 -14.68 10.02
CA VAL A 494 -1.66 -14.64 9.72
C VAL A 494 -2.06 -13.33 9.03
N ALA A 495 -1.54 -12.19 9.49
CA ALA A 495 -1.78 -10.90 8.84
C ALA A 495 -1.18 -10.89 7.42
N LYS A 496 0.07 -11.36 7.26
CA LYS A 496 0.74 -11.46 5.96
C LYS A 496 0.01 -12.39 5.01
N ASP A 497 -0.49 -13.53 5.49
CA ASP A 497 -1.24 -14.49 4.65
C ASP A 497 -2.60 -13.94 4.21
N SER A 498 -3.24 -13.15 5.06
CA SER A 498 -4.55 -12.54 4.79
C SER A 498 -4.47 -11.31 3.88
N ALA A 499 -3.28 -10.72 3.74
CA ALA A 499 -3.08 -9.49 2.98
C ALA A 499 -2.79 -9.76 1.50
N ASP A 500 -3.16 -8.80 0.64
CA ASP A 500 -2.82 -8.76 -0.79
C ASP A 500 -1.46 -8.13 -1.05
N MET A 501 -0.97 -7.33 -0.10
CA MET A 501 0.26 -6.54 -0.21
C MET A 501 1.00 -6.52 1.14
N ILE A 502 2.33 -6.46 1.08
CA ILE A 502 3.19 -6.39 2.26
C ILE A 502 4.14 -5.20 2.11
N LEU A 503 4.22 -4.35 3.15
CA LEU A 503 5.21 -3.28 3.27
C LEU A 503 6.44 -3.82 3.98
N THR A 504 7.54 -4.03 3.26
CA THR A 504 8.73 -4.69 3.79
C THR A 504 9.55 -3.85 4.77
N ASP A 505 9.28 -2.56 4.82
CA ASP A 505 9.93 -1.58 5.71
C ASP A 505 9.06 -1.14 6.89
N ASP A 506 7.88 -1.72 7.06
CA ASP A 506 6.87 -1.36 8.07
C ASP A 506 6.54 0.15 8.09
N ASN A 507 6.78 0.83 6.97
CA ASN A 507 6.58 2.25 6.87
C ASN A 507 5.26 2.57 6.16
N PHE A 508 4.29 3.11 6.90
CA PHE A 508 3.02 3.56 6.32
C PHE A 508 3.23 4.62 5.22
N GLY A 509 4.32 5.39 5.28
CA GLY A 509 4.70 6.33 4.22
C GLY A 509 4.85 5.69 2.85
N THR A 510 5.25 4.41 2.81
CA THR A 510 5.35 3.61 1.59
C THR A 510 3.99 3.38 0.92
N MET A 511 2.85 3.52 1.64
CA MET A 511 1.51 3.46 1.04
C MET A 511 1.27 4.54 -0.01
N SER A 512 1.70 5.78 0.23
CA SER A 512 1.56 6.86 -0.77
C SER A 512 2.35 6.53 -2.04
N LEU A 513 3.54 5.95 -1.86
CA LEU A 513 4.37 5.50 -2.97
C LEU A 513 3.73 4.34 -3.74
N ALA A 514 3.14 3.37 -3.03
CA ALA A 514 2.43 2.25 -3.64
C ALA A 514 1.21 2.71 -4.46
N ILE A 515 0.43 3.66 -3.95
CA ILE A 515 -0.70 4.25 -4.68
C ILE A 515 -0.22 4.99 -5.93
N ARG A 516 0.86 5.77 -5.82
CA ARG A 516 1.49 6.47 -6.95
C ARG A 516 1.91 5.47 -8.03
N GLU A 517 2.55 4.38 -7.65
CA GLU A 517 2.99 3.33 -8.56
C GLU A 517 1.82 2.57 -9.20
N GLY A 518 0.77 2.25 -8.44
CA GLY A 518 -0.46 1.66 -8.98
C GLY A 518 -1.11 2.56 -10.05
N ARG A 519 -1.18 3.87 -9.80
CA ARG A 519 -1.67 4.86 -10.78
C ARG A 519 -0.76 4.94 -12.02
N ARG A 520 0.57 4.93 -11.83
CA ARG A 520 1.54 4.92 -12.93
C ARG A 520 1.39 3.69 -13.82
N ILE A 521 1.32 2.51 -13.23
CA ILE A 521 1.18 1.25 -13.95
C ILE A 521 -0.11 1.26 -14.77
N TYR A 522 -1.23 1.68 -14.18
CA TYR A 522 -2.50 1.80 -14.89
C TYR A 522 -2.43 2.80 -16.06
N ASP A 523 -1.85 3.97 -15.83
CA ASP A 523 -1.67 4.98 -16.89
C ASP A 523 -0.82 4.43 -18.04
N ASN A 524 0.24 3.69 -17.74
CA ASN A 524 1.12 3.09 -18.74
C ASN A 524 0.41 1.99 -19.54
N ILE A 525 -0.43 1.18 -18.90
CA ILE A 525 -1.28 0.20 -19.60
C ILE A 525 -2.26 0.94 -20.52
N LYS A 526 -2.92 1.98 -20.04
CA LYS A 526 -3.83 2.79 -20.88
C LYS A 526 -3.11 3.41 -22.07
N LYS A 527 -1.91 3.96 -21.88
CA LYS A 527 -1.07 4.51 -22.96
C LYS A 527 -0.70 3.44 -23.99
N SER A 528 -0.35 2.23 -23.53
CA SER A 528 -0.06 1.10 -24.43
C SER A 528 -1.27 0.74 -25.30
N ILE A 529 -2.47 0.75 -24.73
CA ILE A 529 -3.71 0.48 -25.46
C ILE A 529 -3.99 1.58 -26.50
N LEU A 530 -3.88 2.85 -26.09
CA LEU A 530 -4.09 4.00 -26.96
C LEU A 530 -3.05 4.15 -28.07
N PHE A 531 -1.90 3.50 -27.90
CA PHE A 531 -0.90 3.36 -28.94
C PHE A 531 -1.20 2.18 -29.87
N LEU A 532 -1.40 0.99 -29.31
CA LEU A 532 -1.49 -0.26 -30.07
C LEU A 532 -2.75 -0.30 -30.95
N LEU A 533 -3.93 0.02 -30.39
CA LEU A 533 -5.19 -0.11 -31.12
C LEU A 533 -5.26 0.76 -32.36
N PRO A 534 -4.98 2.09 -32.33
CA PRO A 534 -5.08 2.89 -33.53
C PRO A 534 -4.02 2.53 -34.58
N THR A 535 -2.84 2.08 -34.15
CA THR A 535 -1.79 1.67 -35.09
C THR A 535 -2.12 0.36 -35.79
N SER A 536 -2.72 -0.62 -35.11
CA SER A 536 -3.21 -1.86 -35.72
C SER A 536 -4.42 -1.61 -36.61
N PHE A 537 -5.33 -0.73 -36.22
CA PHE A 537 -6.47 -0.35 -37.08
C PHE A 537 -6.02 0.37 -38.33
N ALA A 538 -4.97 1.20 -38.27
CA ALA A 538 -4.41 1.85 -39.44
C ALA A 538 -3.95 0.85 -40.49
N GLU A 539 -3.29 -0.25 -40.07
CA GLU A 539 -2.85 -1.33 -40.94
C GLU A 539 -4.03 -2.03 -41.63
N GLY A 540 -5.09 -2.34 -40.85
CA GLY A 540 -6.32 -2.91 -41.41
C GLY A 540 -7.05 -1.96 -42.36
N LEU A 541 -7.09 -0.66 -42.05
CA LEU A 541 -7.70 0.35 -42.90
C LEU A 541 -6.94 0.57 -44.22
N ILE A 542 -5.62 0.45 -44.23
CA ILE A 542 -4.82 0.46 -45.46
C ILE A 542 -5.34 -0.60 -46.43
N ILE A 543 -5.49 -1.82 -45.97
CA ILE A 543 -5.97 -2.93 -46.80
C ILE A 543 -7.45 -2.74 -47.17
N ALA A 544 -8.29 -2.34 -46.21
CA ALA A 544 -9.71 -2.09 -46.45
C ALA A 544 -9.96 -1.01 -47.51
N PHE A 545 -9.28 0.12 -47.41
CA PHE A 545 -9.38 1.21 -48.38
C PHE A 545 -8.86 0.80 -49.75
N THR A 546 -7.80 0.01 -49.81
CA THR A 546 -7.28 -0.53 -51.06
C THR A 546 -8.30 -1.44 -51.75
N ILE A 547 -8.91 -2.34 -51.00
CA ILE A 547 -9.98 -3.22 -51.53
C ILE A 547 -11.18 -2.38 -52.02
N MET A 548 -11.62 -1.38 -51.25
CA MET A 548 -12.72 -0.50 -51.62
C MET A 548 -12.43 0.31 -52.91
N MET A 549 -11.18 0.76 -53.08
CA MET A 549 -10.73 1.52 -54.23
C MET A 549 -10.36 0.61 -55.43
N GLN A 550 -10.47 -0.70 -55.26
CA GLN A 550 -10.18 -1.70 -56.30
C GLN A 550 -8.75 -1.58 -56.88
N LYS A 551 -7.76 -1.29 -56.03
CA LYS A 551 -6.34 -1.17 -56.36
C LYS A 551 -5.57 -2.44 -55.97
N GLU A 552 -4.36 -2.55 -56.48
CA GLU A 552 -3.44 -3.57 -56.03
C GLU A 552 -3.05 -3.39 -54.56
N LEU A 553 -2.79 -4.50 -53.86
CA LEU A 553 -2.43 -4.49 -52.46
C LEU A 553 -1.05 -3.83 -52.26
N PRO A 554 -0.95 -2.76 -51.45
CA PRO A 554 0.28 -2.01 -51.24
C PRO A 554 1.26 -2.70 -50.31
N LEU A 555 0.76 -3.65 -49.50
CA LEU A 555 1.55 -4.41 -48.53
C LEU A 555 1.25 -5.90 -48.64
N GLN A 556 2.32 -6.70 -48.52
CA GLN A 556 2.21 -8.16 -48.43
C GLN A 556 1.97 -8.63 -47.00
N ALA A 557 1.45 -9.85 -46.82
CA ALA A 557 1.18 -10.45 -45.55
C ALA A 557 2.40 -10.51 -44.61
N THR A 558 3.57 -10.83 -45.16
CA THR A 558 4.85 -10.88 -44.43
C THR A 558 5.27 -9.49 -43.93
N GLN A 559 5.03 -8.44 -44.71
CA GLN A 559 5.32 -7.04 -44.33
C GLN A 559 4.39 -6.56 -43.21
N LEU A 560 3.11 -6.89 -43.28
CA LEU A 560 2.16 -6.60 -42.19
C LEU A 560 2.50 -7.36 -40.92
N LEU A 561 2.93 -8.62 -41.05
CA LEU A 561 3.40 -9.39 -39.92
C LEU A 561 4.61 -8.71 -39.24
N TRP A 562 5.55 -8.19 -40.00
CA TRP A 562 6.68 -7.41 -39.47
C TRP A 562 6.21 -6.17 -38.73
N ILE A 563 5.32 -5.38 -39.33
CA ILE A 563 4.82 -4.15 -38.74
C ILE A 563 4.08 -4.47 -37.43
N ASN A 564 3.22 -5.47 -37.40
CA ASN A 564 2.40 -5.79 -36.24
C ASN A 564 3.21 -6.48 -35.13
N MET A 565 3.96 -7.54 -35.45
CA MET A 565 4.73 -8.25 -34.44
C MET A 565 5.98 -7.51 -34.01
N VAL A 566 6.83 -7.08 -34.95
CA VAL A 566 8.14 -6.55 -34.60
C VAL A 566 8.05 -5.12 -34.09
N SER A 567 7.38 -4.23 -34.86
CA SER A 567 7.31 -2.83 -34.45
C SER A 567 6.41 -2.61 -33.25
N ALA A 568 5.26 -3.27 -33.21
CA ALA A 568 4.32 -3.10 -32.10
C ALA A 568 4.92 -3.62 -30.79
N ILE A 569 5.44 -4.85 -30.78
CA ILE A 569 6.05 -5.45 -29.58
C ILE A 569 7.24 -4.62 -29.12
N THR A 570 8.15 -4.24 -30.02
CA THR A 570 9.36 -3.48 -29.65
C THR A 570 9.01 -2.11 -29.08
N ILE A 571 8.16 -1.35 -29.75
CA ILE A 571 7.83 0.03 -29.34
C ILE A 571 7.03 0.05 -28.05
N GLN A 572 6.18 -0.94 -27.81
CA GLN A 572 5.38 -1.02 -26.56
C GLN A 572 6.25 -1.10 -25.30
N PHE A 573 7.43 -1.68 -25.35
CA PHE A 573 8.34 -1.71 -24.21
C PHE A 573 8.72 -0.32 -23.70
N ALA A 574 8.58 0.74 -24.52
CA ALA A 574 8.79 2.10 -24.06
C ALA A 574 7.84 2.48 -22.90
N PHE A 575 6.57 2.02 -22.93
CA PHE A 575 5.58 2.36 -21.89
C PHE A 575 5.84 1.69 -20.56
N ILE A 576 6.54 0.57 -20.51
CA ILE A 576 6.89 -0.12 -19.25
C ILE A 576 7.71 0.80 -18.34
N PHE A 577 8.62 1.57 -18.95
CA PHE A 577 9.58 2.40 -18.23
C PHE A 577 9.16 3.86 -18.12
N GLU A 578 7.94 4.22 -18.55
CA GLU A 578 7.48 5.61 -18.41
C GLU A 578 7.31 5.95 -16.93
N PRO A 579 7.89 7.07 -16.47
CA PRO A 579 7.75 7.55 -15.11
C PRO A 579 6.32 8.04 -14.85
N ALA A 580 5.99 8.19 -13.56
CA ALA A 580 4.75 8.82 -13.16
C ALA A 580 4.69 10.27 -13.67
N GLU A 581 3.54 10.66 -14.21
CA GLU A 581 3.34 12.04 -14.68
C GLU A 581 3.30 13.03 -13.52
N SER A 582 3.75 14.25 -13.77
CA SER A 582 3.61 15.36 -12.81
C SER A 582 2.13 15.55 -12.47
N GLY A 583 1.81 15.65 -11.17
CA GLY A 583 0.43 15.79 -10.69
C GLY A 583 -0.36 14.48 -10.61
N ILE A 584 0.24 13.30 -10.75
CA ILE A 584 -0.46 12.01 -10.61
C ILE A 584 -1.13 11.88 -9.24
N MET A 585 -0.52 12.43 -8.18
CA MET A 585 -1.07 12.48 -6.81
C MET A 585 -1.94 13.71 -6.54
N SER A 586 -2.20 14.56 -7.53
CA SER A 586 -3.18 15.63 -7.45
C SER A 586 -4.54 15.25 -8.08
N ARG A 587 -4.62 14.08 -8.67
CA ARG A 587 -5.85 13.54 -9.27
C ARG A 587 -6.65 12.75 -8.23
N LYS A 588 -7.98 12.88 -8.27
CA LYS A 588 -8.88 12.04 -7.46
C LYS A 588 -8.76 10.57 -7.86
N PRO A 589 -9.07 9.63 -6.95
CA PRO A 589 -9.11 8.21 -7.26
C PRO A 589 -10.04 7.91 -8.43
N ARG A 590 -9.70 6.89 -9.20
CA ARG A 590 -10.54 6.42 -10.30
C ARG A 590 -11.77 5.73 -9.74
N LYS A 591 -12.96 6.12 -10.19
CA LYS A 591 -14.20 5.45 -9.78
C LYS A 591 -14.25 4.03 -10.32
N THR A 592 -14.59 3.09 -9.48
CA THR A 592 -14.82 1.69 -9.84
C THR A 592 -15.96 1.61 -10.86
N GLY A 593 -15.77 0.85 -11.95
CA GLY A 593 -16.75 0.72 -13.03
C GLY A 593 -16.64 1.77 -14.14
N ASN A 594 -15.74 2.76 -14.03
CA ASN A 594 -15.43 3.62 -15.17
C ASN A 594 -14.75 2.78 -16.26
N LYS A 595 -15.25 2.90 -17.49
CA LYS A 595 -14.65 2.22 -18.64
C LYS A 595 -13.22 2.70 -18.85
N LEU A 596 -12.34 1.76 -19.22
CA LEU A 596 -10.93 2.01 -19.51
C LEU A 596 -10.75 3.10 -20.58
N LEU A 597 -11.58 3.04 -21.63
CA LEU A 597 -11.59 3.99 -22.72
C LEU A 597 -12.80 4.94 -22.60
N ASN A 598 -12.52 6.22 -22.56
CA ASN A 598 -13.55 7.25 -22.61
C ASN A 598 -13.91 7.62 -24.06
N ARG A 599 -14.95 8.44 -24.25
CA ARG A 599 -15.40 8.86 -25.60
C ARG A 599 -14.30 9.56 -26.41
N HIS A 600 -13.44 10.30 -25.72
CA HIS A 600 -12.35 11.00 -26.37
C HIS A 600 -11.25 10.02 -26.81
N ASP A 601 -10.94 9.01 -25.98
CA ASP A 601 -9.98 7.95 -26.36
C ASP A 601 -10.43 7.23 -27.64
N ILE A 602 -11.73 6.93 -27.75
CA ILE A 602 -12.33 6.32 -28.96
C ILE A 602 -12.18 7.25 -30.17
N TRP A 603 -12.46 8.55 -29.99
CA TRP A 603 -12.27 9.54 -31.05
C TRP A 603 -10.81 9.62 -31.51
N GLN A 604 -9.88 9.66 -30.57
CA GLN A 604 -8.44 9.68 -30.86
C GLN A 604 -8.01 8.44 -31.64
N MET A 605 -8.46 7.26 -31.22
CA MET A 605 -8.17 6.02 -31.95
C MET A 605 -8.69 6.07 -33.37
N ALA A 606 -9.90 6.55 -33.57
CA ALA A 606 -10.54 6.63 -34.90
C ALA A 606 -9.75 7.58 -35.83
N TYR A 607 -9.52 8.83 -35.41
CA TYR A 607 -8.87 9.79 -36.33
C TYR A 607 -7.38 9.45 -36.55
N VAL A 608 -6.66 8.93 -35.57
CA VAL A 608 -5.26 8.53 -35.73
C VAL A 608 -5.14 7.35 -36.70
N SER A 609 -6.02 6.35 -36.60
CA SER A 609 -6.04 5.22 -37.52
C SER A 609 -6.29 5.65 -38.96
N ILE A 610 -7.29 6.50 -39.15
CA ILE A 610 -7.63 7.04 -40.49
C ILE A 610 -6.49 7.92 -41.01
N LEU A 611 -5.93 8.81 -40.20
CA LEU A 611 -4.83 9.68 -40.58
C LEU A 611 -3.61 8.89 -41.06
N MET A 612 -3.19 7.89 -40.28
CA MET A 612 -2.03 7.03 -40.62
C MET A 612 -2.28 6.26 -41.91
N ALA A 613 -3.46 5.66 -42.06
CA ALA A 613 -3.82 4.91 -43.27
C ALA A 613 -3.85 5.83 -44.53
N VAL A 614 -4.50 6.99 -44.44
CA VAL A 614 -4.62 7.92 -45.56
C VAL A 614 -3.26 8.50 -45.98
N ILE A 615 -2.44 8.91 -45.00
CA ILE A 615 -1.08 9.43 -45.31
C ILE A 615 -0.24 8.35 -45.99
N SER A 616 -0.29 7.12 -45.49
CA SER A 616 0.49 6.00 -46.07
C SER A 616 0.04 5.68 -47.48
N LEU A 617 -1.27 5.65 -47.74
CA LEU A 617 -1.82 5.42 -49.08
C LEU A 617 -1.53 6.56 -50.06
N ILE A 618 -1.68 7.82 -49.66
CA ILE A 618 -1.34 8.97 -50.50
C ILE A 618 0.14 8.96 -50.85
N ALA A 619 1.03 8.70 -49.91
CA ALA A 619 2.46 8.61 -50.15
C ALA A 619 2.78 7.47 -51.11
N HIS A 620 2.20 6.28 -50.93
CA HIS A 620 2.38 5.14 -51.82
C HIS A 620 1.91 5.41 -53.23
N ASP A 621 0.71 5.93 -53.43
CA ASP A 621 0.15 6.25 -54.72
C ASP A 621 0.98 7.33 -55.46
N TRP A 622 1.41 8.34 -54.73
CA TRP A 622 2.27 9.39 -55.25
C TRP A 622 3.61 8.84 -55.74
N LEU A 623 4.23 7.87 -55.01
CA LEU A 623 5.47 7.23 -55.41
C LEU A 623 5.31 6.42 -56.68
N LEU A 624 4.21 5.67 -56.82
CA LEU A 624 3.91 4.92 -58.06
C LEU A 624 3.76 5.87 -59.24
N LEU A 625 3.12 7.04 -59.06
CA LEU A 625 3.02 8.07 -60.10
C LEU A 625 4.35 8.70 -60.49
N GLN A 626 5.36 8.68 -59.62
CA GLN A 626 6.73 9.09 -59.91
C GLN A 626 7.54 8.01 -60.63
N GLY A 627 6.95 6.86 -60.94
CA GLY A 627 7.62 5.75 -61.61
C GLY A 627 8.51 4.86 -60.72
N VAL A 628 8.31 4.90 -59.40
CA VAL A 628 8.96 4.00 -58.45
C VAL A 628 8.37 2.61 -58.59
N SER A 629 9.21 1.53 -58.52
CA SER A 629 8.72 0.17 -58.57
C SER A 629 7.81 -0.18 -57.41
N GLU A 630 6.89 -1.12 -57.61
CA GLU A 630 5.97 -1.57 -56.55
C GLU A 630 6.69 -2.07 -55.30
N ALA A 631 7.79 -2.83 -55.48
CA ALA A 631 8.58 -3.37 -54.39
C ALA A 631 9.23 -2.27 -53.54
N VAL A 632 9.77 -1.23 -54.17
CA VAL A 632 10.32 -0.04 -53.49
C VAL A 632 9.20 0.75 -52.82
N ALA A 633 8.06 0.94 -53.48
CA ALA A 633 6.92 1.65 -52.93
C ALA A 633 6.35 0.91 -51.72
N SER A 634 6.22 -0.41 -51.73
CA SER A 634 5.86 -1.26 -50.61
C SER A 634 6.83 -1.12 -49.43
N THR A 635 8.16 -1.17 -49.75
CA THR A 635 9.22 -0.99 -48.74
C THR A 635 9.10 0.38 -48.05
N MET A 636 8.89 1.42 -48.85
CA MET A 636 8.67 2.78 -48.32
C MET A 636 7.41 2.86 -47.46
N MET A 637 6.33 2.18 -47.86
CA MET A 637 5.11 2.13 -47.08
C MET A 637 5.30 1.48 -45.72
N VAL A 638 6.04 0.36 -45.64
CA VAL A 638 6.41 -0.27 -44.35
C VAL A 638 7.15 0.74 -43.48
N ASN A 639 8.13 1.45 -44.03
CA ASN A 639 8.90 2.45 -43.30
C ASN A 639 8.03 3.67 -42.88
N ILE A 640 7.12 4.11 -43.74
CA ILE A 640 6.17 5.18 -43.42
C ILE A 640 5.30 4.81 -42.23
N VAL A 641 4.73 3.61 -42.20
CA VAL A 641 3.89 3.13 -41.10
C VAL A 641 4.70 3.03 -39.81
N VAL A 642 5.89 2.42 -39.84
CA VAL A 642 6.72 2.25 -38.64
C VAL A 642 7.21 3.59 -38.11
N LEU A 643 7.66 4.51 -38.96
CA LEU A 643 8.08 5.84 -38.52
C LEU A 643 6.88 6.65 -37.98
N SER A 644 5.70 6.53 -38.60
CA SER A 644 4.48 7.13 -38.05
C SER A 644 4.15 6.61 -36.65
N LYS A 645 4.34 5.31 -36.38
CA LYS A 645 4.20 4.75 -35.02
C LYS A 645 5.23 5.36 -34.06
N ILE A 646 6.49 5.49 -34.45
CA ILE A 646 7.53 6.09 -33.63
C ILE A 646 7.21 7.55 -33.29
N PHE A 647 6.76 8.35 -34.27
CA PHE A 647 6.38 9.72 -34.02
C PHE A 647 5.12 9.83 -33.16
N TYR A 648 4.13 8.97 -33.37
CA TYR A 648 2.93 8.90 -32.54
C TYR A 648 3.25 8.49 -31.08
N LEU A 649 4.27 7.65 -30.87
CA LEU A 649 4.76 7.31 -29.55
C LEU A 649 5.12 8.55 -28.73
N PHE A 650 5.78 9.55 -29.32
CA PHE A 650 6.11 10.81 -28.63
C PHE A 650 4.89 11.58 -28.14
N ASN A 651 3.78 11.52 -28.88
CA ASN A 651 2.52 12.15 -28.44
C ASN A 651 1.90 11.41 -27.25
N ILE A 652 1.86 10.08 -27.27
CA ILE A 652 1.16 9.27 -26.25
C ILE A 652 1.94 9.13 -24.95
N ARG A 653 3.27 9.17 -24.99
CA ARG A 653 4.13 8.92 -23.82
C ARG A 653 3.84 9.86 -22.64
N THR A 654 3.55 11.11 -22.91
CA THR A 654 3.34 12.14 -21.87
C THR A 654 2.11 12.99 -22.17
N SER A 655 1.43 13.46 -21.12
CA SER A 655 0.37 14.46 -21.25
C SER A 655 0.90 15.86 -21.61
N ALA A 656 2.17 16.13 -21.33
CA ALA A 656 2.86 17.35 -21.74
C ALA A 656 3.13 17.36 -23.27
N PRO A 657 3.41 18.54 -23.88
CA PRO A 657 3.79 18.60 -25.28
C PRO A 657 4.98 17.71 -25.63
N ALA A 658 4.95 17.06 -26.80
CA ALA A 658 6.00 16.11 -27.22
C ALA A 658 7.39 16.75 -27.30
N PHE A 659 7.50 18.04 -27.56
CA PHE A 659 8.76 18.79 -27.61
C PHE A 659 9.18 19.41 -26.26
N SER A 660 8.59 18.97 -25.15
CA SER A 660 8.92 19.43 -23.81
C SER A 660 10.04 18.59 -23.14
N LYS A 661 10.60 19.11 -22.03
CA LYS A 661 11.59 18.37 -21.23
C LYS A 661 11.02 17.04 -20.71
N ALA A 662 9.72 16.93 -20.53
CA ALA A 662 9.06 15.70 -20.08
C ALA A 662 9.29 14.53 -21.04
N SER A 663 9.44 14.77 -22.34
CA SER A 663 9.72 13.73 -23.34
C SER A 663 11.10 13.09 -23.20
N PHE A 664 12.03 13.72 -22.48
CA PHE A 664 13.40 13.23 -22.28
C PHE A 664 13.60 12.55 -20.91
N THR A 665 12.56 12.38 -20.13
CA THR A 665 12.66 11.78 -18.78
C THR A 665 12.87 10.25 -18.79
N ASN A 666 12.56 9.59 -19.92
CA ASN A 666 12.73 8.14 -20.08
C ASN A 666 13.81 7.84 -21.14
N PRO A 667 15.09 7.67 -20.76
CA PRO A 667 16.15 7.36 -21.70
C PRO A 667 16.00 5.98 -22.34
N LYS A 668 15.36 5.01 -21.66
CA LYS A 668 15.15 3.67 -22.19
C LYS A 668 14.22 3.66 -23.41
N ALA A 669 13.27 4.60 -23.48
CA ALA A 669 12.43 4.74 -24.66
C ALA A 669 13.24 5.12 -25.91
N PHE A 670 14.27 5.96 -25.79
CA PHE A 670 15.16 6.29 -26.91
C PHE A 670 16.02 5.12 -27.34
N VAL A 671 16.47 4.28 -26.39
CA VAL A 671 17.18 3.02 -26.73
C VAL A 671 16.26 2.11 -27.54
N ILE A 672 15.01 1.96 -27.13
CA ILE A 672 14.01 1.13 -27.83
C ILE A 672 13.74 1.68 -29.24
N ILE A 673 13.58 2.99 -29.38
CA ILE A 673 13.42 3.64 -30.70
C ILE A 673 14.67 3.39 -31.56
N GLY A 674 15.86 3.50 -30.98
CA GLY A 674 17.10 3.20 -31.66
C GLY A 674 17.19 1.75 -32.17
N VAL A 675 16.79 0.79 -31.33
CA VAL A 675 16.71 -0.65 -31.73
C VAL A 675 15.71 -0.81 -32.87
N MET A 676 14.55 -0.16 -32.82
CA MET A 676 13.56 -0.24 -33.90
C MET A 676 14.08 0.34 -35.21
N LEU A 677 14.79 1.48 -35.16
CA LEU A 677 15.40 2.06 -36.35
C LEU A 677 16.47 1.13 -36.95
N VAL A 678 17.28 0.50 -36.12
CA VAL A 678 18.26 -0.52 -36.60
C VAL A 678 17.54 -1.69 -37.26
N LEU A 679 16.44 -2.19 -36.67
CA LEU A 679 15.65 -3.27 -37.26
C LEU A 679 15.05 -2.86 -38.62
N GLN A 680 14.61 -1.60 -38.76
CA GLN A 680 14.13 -1.09 -40.06
C GLN A 680 15.23 -0.96 -41.10
N LEU A 681 16.43 -0.56 -40.70
CA LEU A 681 17.60 -0.58 -41.63
C LEU A 681 17.96 -2.01 -42.06
N LEU A 682 17.92 -2.96 -41.15
CA LEU A 682 18.15 -4.38 -41.47
C LEU A 682 17.08 -4.91 -42.44
N LEU A 683 15.81 -4.61 -42.22
CA LEU A 683 14.70 -5.00 -43.10
C LEU A 683 14.88 -4.42 -44.50
N THR A 684 15.35 -3.19 -44.63
CA THR A 684 15.43 -2.46 -45.87
C THR A 684 16.68 -2.87 -46.70
N TYR A 685 17.82 -3.12 -46.05
CA TYR A 685 19.11 -3.24 -46.76
C TYR A 685 19.78 -4.62 -46.67
N VAL A 686 19.36 -5.49 -45.74
CA VAL A 686 19.99 -6.82 -45.63
C VAL A 686 19.38 -7.82 -46.62
N PRO A 687 20.14 -8.43 -47.52
CA PRO A 687 19.61 -9.29 -48.58
C PRO A 687 18.75 -10.47 -48.09
N PHE A 688 19.10 -11.07 -46.95
CA PHE A 688 18.26 -12.12 -46.31
C PHE A 688 16.89 -11.61 -45.93
N MET A 689 16.84 -10.42 -45.32
CA MET A 689 15.58 -9.78 -44.88
C MET A 689 14.76 -9.34 -46.11
N GLN A 690 15.41 -8.81 -47.13
CA GLN A 690 14.76 -8.43 -48.38
C GLN A 690 14.08 -9.64 -49.05
N SER A 691 14.78 -10.76 -49.08
CA SER A 691 14.23 -12.02 -49.62
C SER A 691 13.05 -12.56 -48.82
N ALA A 692 13.11 -12.45 -47.48
CA ALA A 692 12.07 -12.97 -46.59
C ALA A 692 10.80 -12.07 -46.56
N PHE A 693 10.99 -10.75 -46.66
CA PHE A 693 9.90 -9.77 -46.52
C PHE A 693 9.55 -9.05 -47.83
N HIS A 694 10.17 -9.43 -48.95
CA HIS A 694 9.95 -8.83 -50.27
C HIS A 694 10.18 -7.32 -50.28
N THR A 695 11.25 -6.86 -49.63
CA THR A 695 11.66 -5.47 -49.57
C THR A 695 12.79 -5.19 -50.56
N GLU A 696 12.99 -3.95 -50.91
CA GLU A 696 14.08 -3.48 -51.76
C GLU A 696 14.75 -2.25 -51.15
N ASP A 697 15.97 -1.94 -51.65
CA ASP A 697 16.73 -0.78 -51.21
C ASP A 697 15.94 0.51 -51.40
N MET A 698 15.95 1.35 -50.39
CA MET A 698 15.27 2.64 -50.36
C MET A 698 16.30 3.77 -50.39
N SER A 699 16.02 4.81 -51.17
CA SER A 699 16.84 6.00 -51.23
C SER A 699 16.76 6.85 -49.98
N LEU A 700 17.70 7.76 -49.74
CA LEU A 700 17.63 8.72 -48.64
C LEU A 700 16.35 9.57 -48.69
N ILE A 701 15.88 9.90 -49.90
CA ILE A 701 14.61 10.62 -50.10
C ILE A 701 13.42 9.83 -49.51
N GLY A 702 13.43 8.50 -49.67
CA GLY A 702 12.44 7.62 -49.10
C GLY A 702 12.38 7.72 -47.58
N TRP A 703 13.55 7.79 -46.91
CA TRP A 703 13.59 8.02 -45.45
C TRP A 703 13.06 9.41 -45.04
N VAL A 704 13.36 10.45 -45.83
CA VAL A 704 12.84 11.79 -45.59
C VAL A 704 11.32 11.83 -45.76
N ILE A 705 10.76 11.17 -46.75
CA ILE A 705 9.31 11.07 -46.95
C ILE A 705 8.66 10.32 -45.80
N SER A 706 9.26 9.20 -45.37
CA SER A 706 8.78 8.40 -44.26
C SER A 706 8.78 9.20 -42.94
N ALA A 707 9.86 9.94 -42.67
CA ALA A 707 9.96 10.81 -41.50
C ALA A 707 8.98 12.00 -41.58
N ALA A 708 8.79 12.61 -42.73
CA ALA A 708 7.83 13.68 -42.94
C ALA A 708 6.38 13.20 -42.70
N SER A 709 6.03 12.00 -43.17
CA SER A 709 4.75 11.37 -42.91
C SER A 709 4.50 11.17 -41.41
N GLY A 710 5.50 10.65 -40.69
CA GLY A 710 5.45 10.52 -39.24
C GLY A 710 5.31 11.86 -38.51
N MET A 711 6.03 12.88 -38.98
CA MET A 711 5.93 14.24 -38.43
C MET A 711 4.53 14.83 -38.58
N VAL A 712 3.84 14.60 -39.70
CA VAL A 712 2.44 15.03 -39.88
C VAL A 712 1.54 14.36 -38.84
N VAL A 713 1.70 13.07 -38.59
CA VAL A 713 0.94 12.36 -37.55
C VAL A 713 1.18 13.00 -36.18
N LEU A 714 2.44 13.27 -35.83
CA LEU A 714 2.80 13.93 -34.57
C LEU A 714 2.16 15.32 -34.45
N LEU A 715 2.27 16.16 -35.47
CA LEU A 715 1.77 17.51 -35.44
C LEU A 715 0.22 17.57 -35.31
N VAL A 716 -0.51 16.69 -36.02
CA VAL A 716 -1.96 16.60 -35.90
C VAL A 716 -2.36 16.13 -34.49
N THR A 717 -1.69 15.12 -33.95
CA THR A 717 -2.00 14.61 -32.61
C THR A 717 -1.60 15.59 -31.51
N GLU A 718 -0.51 16.34 -31.66
CA GLU A 718 -0.13 17.43 -30.75
C GLU A 718 -1.09 18.61 -30.81
N PHE A 719 -1.60 18.93 -32.01
CA PHE A 719 -2.63 19.97 -32.17
C PHE A 719 -3.94 19.60 -31.44
N ASP A 720 -4.36 18.32 -31.53
CA ASP A 720 -5.53 17.84 -30.77
C ASP A 720 -5.27 17.91 -29.25
N LYS A 721 -4.06 17.52 -28.79
CA LYS A 721 -3.66 17.65 -27.39
C LYS A 721 -3.69 19.11 -26.90
N TRP A 722 -3.20 20.05 -27.73
CA TRP A 722 -3.22 21.46 -27.43
C TRP A 722 -4.66 22.03 -27.35
N LEU A 723 -5.55 21.64 -28.28
CA LEU A 723 -6.95 22.01 -28.22
C LEU A 723 -7.65 21.56 -26.93
N ARG A 724 -7.30 20.37 -26.47
CA ARG A 724 -7.82 19.80 -25.21
C ARG A 724 -7.33 20.55 -23.99
N SER A 725 -6.05 20.89 -23.94
CA SER A 725 -5.49 21.63 -22.82
C SER A 725 -6.15 23.01 -22.62
N ARG A 726 -6.64 23.61 -23.69
CA ARG A 726 -7.39 24.87 -23.62
C ARG A 726 -8.86 24.74 -23.20
N LYS A 727 -9.48 23.57 -23.43
CA LYS A 727 -10.89 23.34 -23.03
C LYS A 727 -11.03 22.94 -21.55
N ASN A 728 -9.94 22.50 -20.90
CA ASN A 728 -9.92 22.11 -19.50
C ASN A 728 -9.46 23.26 -18.56
N ILE A 729 -9.27 24.49 -19.10
CA ILE A 729 -9.10 25.74 -18.34
C ILE A 729 -10.44 26.49 -18.35
#